data_646e4d7b247561290c1e0f03cc6a4501
#
_entry.id   646e4d7b247561290c1e0f03cc6a4501
#
_cell.length_a   1.000
_cell.length_b   1.000
_cell.length_c   1.000
_cell.angle_alpha   90.00
_cell.angle_beta   90.00
_cell.angle_gamma   90.00
#
_symmetry.space_group_name_H-M   'P 1'
#
loop_
_entity.id
_entity.type
_entity.pdbx_description
1 polymer ?
#
loop_
_entity_poly.entity_id
_entity_poly.type
_entity_poly.pdbx_seq_one_letter_code
_entity_poly.pdbx_strand_id
1 'polypeptide(L)'
;MMKERIMTYLKEHGKSNVNDLAAALEMAGAKHFPSLIKTISKMESQSLLRFSDDGSLALRKEREKKKEPTVQGVFRANKAGFGFLHVDENEDDMFIGRNDVGYAIDGDTVEVVVKKPADRLKGTAAEAKVVAIVDRSLKTAVGTFILDDDKPKYAGYIRSKNQKIQQKIYIKKEPVVLKGTEIIKVDIDKYPTRGHDYFVASVRDIVGHQGDVGIDVLEVLESMDIVSEFPAEVLAEANAISEAPTAKDLIGRVDLRQETTITIDGADAKDLDDAIHIKLLDNGNYELGVHIADVSYYVTEGSALDKEAVRRGTSVYVTDRVVPMLPERLSNGICSLNPNVDRLTQSALMEINSQGHVVNYQICQSVIKTTYRMTYSTVNDMIAGDEEALQEFASIADDVTLMVALHRILETMRSKRGALNFDTQEAKIIVNDKGIPVDVVLRQRGIAERMIESFMLAANECVAEHFATAKLPFIYRIHEEPKAEKLQQFIDYASTFGIHIQGTANKISQEALQAFMAKVEGQPGAEVLNMMLLRSMQQARYSEHNHGHYGLAAEYYTHFTSPIRRYPDLLVHRMVREYNQPSQEKRDHFAQIIPELATSSSQLERRAIDAERVVEAMKKAEYMAEYVGEEFDGIVASVVKFGFFVELPNTIEGLVHITSLPEYYHFNERTLSLQGEKSGKVFKVGQPIRVKLVKADKETGDIDFEYLPSDFDVVEKIKMSDKASRRDRRKSSKSSKGIKKKELKEVAKAKTKGKTKKGSKKPFYKEQAKKKSRKRS
;
A
#
# COMPACT_ATOMS: atom_id res chain seq x y z
N MET A 1 45.75 11.41 36.07
CA MET A 1 46.91 12.30 36.38
C MET A 1 48.13 12.06 35.48
N MET A 2 48.94 10.99 35.59
CA MET A 2 50.18 10.84 34.75
C MET A 2 49.87 10.62 33.25
N LYS A 3 48.92 9.80 32.90
CA LYS A 3 48.47 9.59 31.52
C LYS A 3 48.02 10.91 30.86
N GLU A 4 47.29 11.72 31.56
CA GLU A 4 46.80 13.01 31.05
C GLU A 4 47.97 14.00 30.84
N ARG A 5 48.92 14.05 31.76
CA ARG A 5 50.11 14.90 31.62
C ARG A 5 50.94 14.53 30.38
N ILE A 6 51.12 13.22 30.13
CA ILE A 6 51.79 12.71 28.90
C ILE A 6 51.00 13.12 27.66
N MET A 7 49.67 12.96 27.67
CA MET A 7 48.80 13.30 26.53
C MET A 7 48.81 14.80 26.25
N THR A 8 48.76 15.66 27.29
CA THR A 8 48.81 17.11 27.15
C THR A 8 50.13 17.55 26.55
N TYR A 9 51.26 17.08 27.12
CA TYR A 9 52.58 17.42 26.61
C TYR A 9 52.75 17.05 25.13
N LEU A 10 52.33 15.81 24.73
CA LEU A 10 52.45 15.36 23.36
C LEU A 10 51.44 16.02 22.40
N LYS A 11 50.34 16.59 22.93
CA LYS A 11 49.41 17.42 22.12
C LYS A 11 50.04 18.79 21.80
N GLU A 12 50.75 19.37 22.77
CA GLU A 12 51.36 20.70 22.66
C GLU A 12 52.68 20.67 21.86
N HIS A 13 53.51 19.63 22.06
CA HIS A 13 54.85 19.55 21.50
C HIS A 13 55.03 18.56 20.34
N GLY A 14 54.01 17.78 20.03
CA GLY A 14 54.02 16.83 18.93
C GLY A 14 54.84 15.56 19.27
N LYS A 15 55.93 15.32 18.51
CA LYS A 15 56.82 14.20 18.76
C LYS A 15 57.87 14.59 19.85
N SER A 16 58.17 13.65 20.77
CA SER A 16 59.22 13.84 21.78
C SER A 16 59.91 12.53 22.09
N ASN A 17 61.20 12.55 22.41
CA ASN A 17 61.86 11.37 22.94
C ASN A 17 61.47 11.16 24.42
N VAL A 18 61.70 9.96 24.92
CA VAL A 18 61.33 9.58 26.29
C VAL A 18 62.05 10.40 27.34
N ASN A 19 63.33 10.81 27.09
CA ASN A 19 64.13 11.53 28.03
C ASN A 19 63.67 13.00 28.11
N ASP A 20 63.35 13.65 27.00
CA ASP A 20 62.81 14.99 26.95
C ASP A 20 61.45 15.07 27.63
N LEU A 21 60.57 14.06 27.37
CA LEU A 21 59.29 13.92 28.02
C LEU A 21 59.48 13.73 29.54
N ALA A 22 60.48 12.95 29.98
CA ALA A 22 60.78 12.74 31.39
C ALA A 22 61.29 14.03 32.07
N ALA A 23 62.10 14.78 31.36
CA ALA A 23 62.65 16.07 31.85
C ALA A 23 61.50 17.09 32.00
N ALA A 24 60.63 17.22 30.95
CA ALA A 24 59.54 18.17 30.95
C ALA A 24 58.45 17.83 32.00
N LEU A 25 58.27 16.56 32.33
CA LEU A 25 57.31 16.12 33.36
C LEU A 25 57.94 16.02 34.77
N GLU A 26 59.23 16.44 34.94
CA GLU A 26 60.01 16.37 36.21
C GLU A 26 60.13 14.92 36.71
N MET A 27 60.26 13.94 35.81
CA MET A 27 60.33 12.52 36.13
C MET A 27 61.63 11.84 35.70
N ALA A 28 62.69 12.60 35.41
CA ALA A 28 64.00 12.07 34.99
C ALA A 28 64.77 11.38 36.14
N GLY A 29 64.34 11.51 37.40
CA GLY A 29 65.04 10.89 38.55
C GLY A 29 64.81 9.37 38.67
N ALA A 30 65.79 8.68 39.23
CA ALA A 30 65.82 7.22 39.33
C ALA A 30 64.59 6.59 40.03
N LYS A 31 63.92 7.34 40.90
CA LYS A 31 62.69 6.89 41.57
C LYS A 31 61.42 7.00 40.70
N HIS A 32 61.36 7.96 39.78
CA HIS A 32 60.15 8.32 39.03
C HIS A 32 60.15 7.83 37.57
N PHE A 33 61.32 7.70 36.94
CA PHE A 33 61.51 7.27 35.56
C PHE A 33 60.90 5.89 35.28
N PRO A 34 61.04 4.86 36.13
CA PRO A 34 60.43 3.55 35.91
C PRO A 34 58.89 3.58 35.84
N SER A 35 58.26 4.49 36.64
CA SER A 35 56.80 4.69 36.63
C SER A 35 56.33 5.37 35.36
N LEU A 36 57.09 6.30 34.79
CA LEU A 36 56.85 6.93 33.52
C LEU A 36 56.90 5.91 32.40
N ILE A 37 57.97 5.08 32.32
CA ILE A 37 58.12 4.00 31.33
C ILE A 37 56.94 3.02 31.38
N LYS A 38 56.57 2.58 32.58
CA LYS A 38 55.43 1.68 32.77
C LYS A 38 54.13 2.30 32.27
N THR A 39 53.93 3.60 32.45
CA THR A 39 52.75 4.34 31.95
C THR A 39 52.79 4.45 30.44
N ILE A 40 53.91 4.79 29.84
CA ILE A 40 54.11 4.85 28.38
C ILE A 40 53.83 3.48 27.74
N SER A 41 54.42 2.41 28.25
CA SER A 41 54.18 1.05 27.76
C SER A 41 52.72 0.61 27.84
N LYS A 42 52.01 1.00 28.94
CA LYS A 42 50.57 0.78 29.07
C LYS A 42 49.78 1.61 28.06
N MET A 43 50.15 2.86 27.79
CA MET A 43 49.47 3.70 26.78
C MET A 43 49.74 3.22 25.37
N GLU A 44 50.91 2.66 25.10
CA GLU A 44 51.25 2.02 23.81
C GLU A 44 50.42 0.75 23.61
N SER A 45 50.34 -0.14 24.60
CA SER A 45 49.49 -1.33 24.55
C SER A 45 48.02 -1.01 24.39
N GLN A 46 47.57 0.15 24.86
CA GLN A 46 46.24 0.72 24.64
C GLN A 46 46.08 1.43 23.28
N SER A 47 47.09 1.38 22.40
CA SER A 47 47.13 2.05 21.10
C SER A 47 46.92 3.58 21.16
N LEU A 48 47.25 4.24 22.25
CA LEU A 48 47.15 5.66 22.44
C LEU A 48 48.40 6.39 21.97
N LEU A 49 49.56 5.73 22.06
CA LEU A 49 50.85 6.23 21.65
C LEU A 49 51.45 5.30 20.57
N ARG A 50 52.38 5.86 19.80
CA ARG A 50 53.24 5.09 18.89
C ARG A 50 54.69 5.56 19.04
N PHE A 51 55.65 4.63 18.95
CA PHE A 51 57.03 4.96 18.67
C PHE A 51 57.21 5.17 17.17
N SER A 52 57.95 6.17 16.81
CA SER A 52 58.44 6.38 15.44
C SER A 52 59.79 5.63 15.27
N ASP A 53 60.21 5.40 14.02
CA ASP A 53 61.46 4.68 13.69
C ASP A 53 62.68 5.36 14.26
N ASP A 54 62.65 6.64 14.59
CA ASP A 54 63.66 7.43 15.27
C ASP A 54 63.62 7.31 16.82
N GLY A 55 62.77 6.43 17.37
CA GLY A 55 62.61 6.23 18.82
C GLY A 55 61.81 7.31 19.54
N SER A 56 61.22 8.27 18.82
CA SER A 56 60.37 9.31 19.43
C SER A 56 58.94 8.80 19.65
N LEU A 57 58.35 9.30 20.73
CA LEU A 57 56.93 9.09 21.10
C LEU A 57 56.04 10.13 20.43
N ALA A 58 54.91 9.67 19.88
CA ALA A 58 53.87 10.55 19.38
C ALA A 58 52.48 9.98 19.73
N LEU A 59 51.50 10.88 19.88
CA LEU A 59 50.11 10.46 19.96
C LEU A 59 49.69 9.75 18.65
N ARG A 60 49.00 8.66 18.77
CA ARG A 60 48.41 8.02 17.61
C ARG A 60 47.25 8.90 17.14
N LYS A 61 47.39 9.58 16.00
CA LYS A 61 46.27 10.31 15.40
C LYS A 61 45.14 9.28 15.19
N GLU A 62 43.99 9.51 15.80
CA GLU A 62 42.78 8.85 15.36
C GLU A 62 42.68 9.12 13.86
N ARG A 63 42.64 8.06 13.06
CA ARG A 63 42.22 8.19 11.66
C ARG A 63 40.80 8.75 11.74
N GLU A 64 40.62 10.00 11.40
CA GLU A 64 39.31 10.50 11.01
C GLU A 64 38.79 9.53 9.96
N LYS A 65 37.82 8.71 10.35
CA LYS A 65 37.05 7.95 9.37
C LYS A 65 36.46 9.03 8.46
N LYS A 66 36.89 9.11 7.20
CA LYS A 66 36.17 9.88 6.19
C LYS A 66 34.71 9.47 6.35
N LYS A 67 33.84 10.41 6.74
CA LYS A 67 32.39 10.18 6.72
C LYS A 67 32.07 9.87 5.26
N GLU A 68 31.71 8.65 4.99
CA GLU A 68 31.14 8.29 3.70
C GLU A 68 29.87 9.12 3.52
N PRO A 69 29.60 9.66 2.33
CA PRO A 69 28.38 10.43 2.11
C PRO A 69 27.18 9.58 2.46
N THR A 70 26.32 10.10 3.33
CA THR A 70 25.07 9.44 3.73
C THR A 70 23.90 10.00 2.92
N VAL A 71 22.91 9.16 2.64
CA VAL A 71 21.64 9.53 2.03
C VAL A 71 20.56 9.32 3.10
N GLN A 72 19.67 10.27 3.23
CA GLN A 72 18.52 10.18 4.15
C GLN A 72 17.25 9.86 3.37
N GLY A 73 16.40 9.01 3.95
CA GLY A 73 15.10 8.67 3.37
C GLY A 73 14.26 7.82 4.32
N VAL A 74 13.09 7.44 3.87
CA VAL A 74 12.14 6.61 4.62
C VAL A 74 12.39 5.14 4.32
N PHE A 75 12.58 4.33 5.36
CA PHE A 75 12.76 2.90 5.26
C PHE A 75 11.41 2.18 5.13
N ARG A 76 11.21 1.46 4.03
CA ARG A 76 10.05 0.61 3.77
C ARG A 76 10.43 -0.85 3.99
N ALA A 77 9.98 -1.43 5.09
CA ALA A 77 10.28 -2.82 5.42
C ALA A 77 9.43 -3.81 4.61
N ASN A 78 10.02 -4.97 4.32
CA ASN A 78 9.34 -6.14 3.78
C ASN A 78 9.20 -7.22 4.85
N LYS A 79 8.10 -7.98 4.84
CA LYS A 79 7.85 -9.10 5.77
C LYS A 79 8.96 -10.16 5.80
N ALA A 80 9.78 -10.25 4.75
CA ALA A 80 10.93 -11.15 4.68
C ALA A 80 12.20 -10.61 5.37
N GLY A 81 12.15 -9.42 6.00
CA GLY A 81 13.24 -8.84 6.80
C GLY A 81 14.29 -8.05 6.02
N PHE A 82 14.09 -7.78 4.74
CA PHE A 82 14.81 -6.77 3.96
C PHE A 82 13.90 -5.55 3.77
N GLY A 83 14.40 -4.49 3.12
CA GLY A 83 13.56 -3.33 2.80
C GLY A 83 14.16 -2.47 1.73
N PHE A 84 13.55 -1.31 1.54
CA PHE A 84 13.94 -0.31 0.55
C PHE A 84 14.02 1.05 1.22
N LEU A 85 14.96 1.88 0.77
CA LEU A 85 15.00 3.29 1.14
C LEU A 85 14.32 4.10 0.06
N HIS A 86 13.28 4.79 0.43
CA HIS A 86 12.61 5.78 -0.39
C HIS A 86 13.17 7.17 -0.06
N VAL A 87 13.76 7.83 -1.05
CA VAL A 87 14.39 9.16 -0.88
C VAL A 87 13.46 10.24 -1.41
N ASP A 88 13.02 10.10 -2.67
CA ASP A 88 12.19 11.03 -3.41
C ASP A 88 11.35 10.26 -4.43
N GLU A 89 10.19 10.79 -4.83
CA GLU A 89 9.31 10.17 -5.84
C GLU A 89 9.95 10.05 -7.23
N ASN A 90 10.98 10.86 -7.52
CA ASN A 90 11.72 10.87 -8.79
C ASN A 90 12.97 9.97 -8.78
N GLU A 91 13.34 9.40 -7.64
CA GLU A 91 14.49 8.51 -7.50
C GLU A 91 14.03 7.06 -7.32
N ASP A 92 14.82 6.12 -7.86
CA ASP A 92 14.57 4.70 -7.65
C ASP A 92 14.91 4.30 -6.20
N ASP A 93 14.05 3.52 -5.56
CA ASP A 93 14.26 3.01 -4.21
C ASP A 93 15.57 2.22 -4.10
N MET A 94 16.35 2.43 -3.04
CA MET A 94 17.59 1.69 -2.79
C MET A 94 17.29 0.42 -2.00
N PHE A 95 17.80 -0.71 -2.45
CA PHE A 95 17.63 -1.99 -1.76
C PHE A 95 18.50 -2.07 -0.49
N ILE A 96 17.91 -2.50 0.63
CA ILE A 96 18.57 -2.73 1.91
C ILE A 96 18.39 -4.19 2.31
N GLY A 97 19.47 -4.97 2.21
CA GLY A 97 19.45 -6.40 2.55
C GLY A 97 19.24 -6.65 4.05
N ARG A 98 18.71 -7.82 4.41
CA ARG A 98 18.39 -8.22 5.81
C ARG A 98 19.51 -7.92 6.82
N ASN A 99 20.78 -8.13 6.44
CA ASN A 99 21.92 -7.89 7.31
C ASN A 99 22.33 -6.41 7.40
N ASP A 100 21.76 -5.55 6.58
CA ASP A 100 22.08 -4.13 6.45
C ASP A 100 20.96 -3.20 6.98
N VAL A 101 19.80 -3.76 7.36
CA VAL A 101 18.66 -3.04 7.95
C VAL A 101 19.00 -2.49 9.35
N GLY A 102 19.89 -3.17 10.09
CA GLY A 102 20.19 -2.82 11.48
C GLY A 102 18.94 -3.00 12.37
N TYR A 103 18.51 -1.90 13.02
CA TYR A 103 17.31 -1.85 13.85
C TYR A 103 16.25 -0.91 13.30
N ALA A 104 16.30 -0.60 12.01
CA ALA A 104 15.28 0.19 11.34
C ALA A 104 13.96 -0.61 11.25
N ILE A 105 12.86 0.11 11.37
CA ILE A 105 11.49 -0.41 11.36
C ILE A 105 10.77 0.27 10.19
N ASP A 106 9.70 -0.32 9.70
CA ASP A 106 8.89 0.24 8.62
C ASP A 106 8.47 1.70 8.94
N GLY A 107 8.70 2.59 8.00
CA GLY A 107 8.41 4.01 8.13
C GLY A 107 9.48 4.87 8.83
N ASP A 108 10.52 4.27 9.44
CA ASP A 108 11.59 5.05 10.08
C ASP A 108 12.30 5.95 9.06
N THR A 109 12.60 7.18 9.46
CA THR A 109 13.54 8.01 8.72
C THR A 109 14.96 7.59 9.09
N VAL A 110 15.75 7.15 8.10
CA VAL A 110 17.08 6.58 8.32
C VAL A 110 18.13 7.27 7.47
N GLU A 111 19.38 7.27 7.95
CA GLU A 111 20.57 7.56 7.15
C GLU A 111 21.20 6.24 6.69
N VAL A 112 21.54 6.19 5.40
CA VAL A 112 22.19 5.03 4.80
C VAL A 112 23.51 5.41 4.11
N VAL A 113 24.41 4.44 4.00
CA VAL A 113 25.60 4.50 3.13
C VAL A 113 25.33 3.59 1.94
N VAL A 114 25.58 4.10 0.74
CA VAL A 114 25.45 3.33 -0.51
C VAL A 114 26.62 2.36 -0.61
N LYS A 115 26.36 1.05 -0.55
CA LYS A 115 27.36 -0.02 -0.69
C LYS A 115 27.70 -0.30 -2.13
N LYS A 116 26.68 -0.27 -2.99
CA LYS A 116 26.81 -0.47 -4.44
C LYS A 116 25.89 0.53 -5.15
N PRO A 117 26.39 1.33 -6.09
CA PRO A 117 25.54 2.19 -6.89
C PRO A 117 24.63 1.37 -7.81
N ALA A 118 23.52 1.97 -8.23
CA ALA A 118 22.64 1.38 -9.25
C ALA A 118 23.42 1.12 -10.56
N ASP A 119 23.19 -0.03 -11.17
CA ASP A 119 23.70 -0.35 -12.51
C ASP A 119 22.52 -0.38 -13.49
N ARG A 120 22.25 0.78 -14.11
CA ARG A 120 21.16 0.93 -15.08
C ARG A 120 21.28 0.00 -16.29
N LEU A 121 22.50 -0.41 -16.67
CA LEU A 121 22.72 -1.33 -17.78
C LEU A 121 22.30 -2.77 -17.43
N LYS A 122 22.31 -3.12 -16.14
CA LYS A 122 21.89 -4.44 -15.65
C LYS A 122 20.53 -4.43 -14.98
N GLY A 123 19.88 -3.27 -14.88
CA GLY A 123 18.59 -3.13 -14.20
C GLY A 123 18.66 -3.43 -12.69
N THR A 124 19.82 -3.20 -12.04
CA THR A 124 19.97 -3.46 -10.62
C THR A 124 19.88 -2.17 -9.82
N ALA A 125 19.00 -2.15 -8.81
CA ALA A 125 18.87 -1.03 -7.87
C ALA A 125 20.15 -0.83 -7.05
N ALA A 126 20.35 0.37 -6.52
CA ALA A 126 21.42 0.65 -5.57
C ALA A 126 21.24 -0.22 -4.32
N GLU A 127 22.35 -0.74 -3.76
CA GLU A 127 22.34 -1.43 -2.47
C GLU A 127 22.88 -0.49 -1.39
N ALA A 128 22.12 -0.35 -0.29
CA ALA A 128 22.48 0.53 0.81
C ALA A 128 22.50 -0.21 2.17
N LYS A 129 23.08 0.45 3.18
CA LYS A 129 23.13 -0.03 4.56
C LYS A 129 22.71 1.09 5.51
N VAL A 130 21.81 0.81 6.44
CA VAL A 130 21.44 1.74 7.51
C VAL A 130 22.61 1.95 8.46
N VAL A 131 22.95 3.22 8.70
CA VAL A 131 24.02 3.63 9.62
C VAL A 131 23.48 4.41 10.82
N ALA A 132 22.35 5.10 10.66
CA ALA A 132 21.66 5.79 11.75
C ALA A 132 20.14 5.79 11.51
N ILE A 133 19.41 5.89 12.60
CA ILE A 133 17.95 6.12 12.60
C ILE A 133 17.77 7.55 13.08
N VAL A 134 17.16 8.37 12.23
CA VAL A 134 16.96 9.81 12.47
C VAL A 134 15.68 10.05 13.25
N ASP A 135 14.59 9.41 12.81
CA ASP A 135 13.29 9.48 13.48
C ASP A 135 12.60 8.11 13.45
N ARG A 136 11.79 7.83 14.48
CA ARG A 136 11.04 6.61 14.66
C ARG A 136 9.59 6.82 14.25
N SER A 137 9.10 6.00 13.32
CA SER A 137 7.70 6.03 12.91
C SER A 137 6.77 5.25 13.87
N LEU A 138 7.21 4.06 14.32
CA LEU A 138 6.41 3.18 15.17
C LEU A 138 6.40 3.70 16.61
N LYS A 139 5.39 4.47 17.00
CA LYS A 139 5.22 4.99 18.39
C LYS A 139 4.26 4.14 19.20
N THR A 140 3.31 3.49 18.54
CA THR A 140 2.30 2.62 19.15
C THR A 140 2.24 1.28 18.43
N ALA A 141 1.75 0.26 19.09
CA ALA A 141 1.46 -1.03 18.47
C ALA A 141 0.20 -1.62 19.06
N VAL A 142 -0.48 -2.45 18.26
CA VAL A 142 -1.66 -3.21 18.68
C VAL A 142 -1.40 -4.69 18.47
N GLY A 143 -1.92 -5.51 19.34
CA GLY A 143 -1.84 -6.96 19.19
C GLY A 143 -2.43 -7.72 20.35
N THR A 144 -2.54 -9.01 20.14
CA THR A 144 -3.02 -9.96 21.15
C THR A 144 -1.98 -10.13 22.25
N PHE A 145 -2.37 -9.90 23.50
CA PHE A 145 -1.51 -10.12 24.66
C PHE A 145 -1.32 -11.61 24.94
N ILE A 146 -0.08 -12.01 25.20
CA ILE A 146 0.32 -13.38 25.48
C ILE A 146 1.17 -13.38 26.76
N LEU A 147 0.80 -14.21 27.73
CA LEU A 147 1.60 -14.44 28.91
C LEU A 147 2.93 -15.11 28.55
N ASP A 148 4.02 -14.71 29.20
CA ASP A 148 5.36 -15.27 28.95
C ASP A 148 6.11 -15.45 30.29
N ASP A 149 6.15 -16.67 30.75
CA ASP A 149 6.81 -17.03 32.03
C ASP A 149 8.35 -17.03 31.88
N ASP A 150 8.89 -17.08 30.66
CA ASP A 150 10.34 -17.10 30.41
C ASP A 150 11.01 -15.77 30.76
N LYS A 151 10.25 -14.68 30.78
CA LYS A 151 10.74 -13.34 31.14
C LYS A 151 9.93 -12.70 32.27
N PRO A 152 10.08 -13.15 33.51
CA PRO A 152 9.26 -12.72 34.67
C PRO A 152 9.37 -11.22 34.98
N LYS A 153 10.29 -10.50 34.39
CA LYS A 153 10.41 -9.04 34.48
C LYS A 153 9.24 -8.31 33.82
N TYR A 154 8.62 -8.91 32.79
CA TYR A 154 7.53 -8.34 32.01
C TYR A 154 6.21 -9.06 32.36
N ALA A 155 5.08 -8.44 32.05
CA ALA A 155 3.77 -9.06 32.19
C ALA A 155 3.55 -10.18 31.14
N GLY A 156 4.12 -10.00 29.97
CA GLY A 156 4.05 -10.86 28.82
C GLY A 156 4.51 -10.10 27.59
N TYR A 157 4.06 -10.49 26.40
CA TYR A 157 4.33 -9.77 25.14
C TYR A 157 3.07 -9.71 24.29
N ILE A 158 3.04 -8.80 23.31
CA ILE A 158 2.00 -8.79 22.30
C ILE A 158 2.50 -9.42 20.99
N ARG A 159 1.59 -10.13 20.34
CA ARG A 159 1.72 -10.59 18.95
C ARG A 159 0.92 -9.63 18.07
N SER A 160 1.62 -8.77 17.36
CA SER A 160 0.99 -7.84 16.43
C SER A 160 0.66 -8.52 15.10
N LYS A 161 -0.46 -8.14 14.47
CA LYS A 161 -0.80 -8.56 13.09
C LYS A 161 0.05 -7.86 12.03
N ASN A 162 0.78 -6.82 12.40
CA ASN A 162 1.72 -6.17 11.50
C ASN A 162 2.95 -7.07 11.26
N GLN A 163 2.94 -7.81 10.16
CA GLN A 163 4.00 -8.75 9.78
C GLN A 163 5.36 -8.10 9.53
N LYS A 164 5.44 -6.79 9.43
CA LYS A 164 6.69 -6.03 9.32
C LYS A 164 7.43 -5.89 10.64
N ILE A 165 6.73 -6.11 11.78
CA ILE A 165 7.32 -6.13 13.13
C ILE A 165 7.74 -7.57 13.43
N GLN A 166 9.04 -7.85 13.36
CA GLN A 166 9.57 -9.19 13.54
C GLN A 166 9.99 -9.50 14.99
N GLN A 167 10.20 -8.46 15.79
CA GLN A 167 10.65 -8.60 17.18
C GLN A 167 9.46 -8.62 18.13
N LYS A 168 9.58 -9.38 19.25
CA LYS A 168 8.58 -9.36 20.31
C LYS A 168 8.48 -7.99 20.96
N ILE A 169 7.27 -7.57 21.32
CA ILE A 169 6.99 -6.34 22.07
C ILE A 169 6.59 -6.75 23.49
N TYR A 170 7.52 -6.64 24.43
CA TYR A 170 7.28 -6.98 25.83
C TYR A 170 6.58 -5.85 26.58
N ILE A 171 5.61 -6.24 27.41
CA ILE A 171 4.77 -5.31 28.17
C ILE A 171 5.33 -5.18 29.59
N LYS A 172 5.55 -3.95 30.05
CA LYS A 172 5.91 -3.68 31.43
C LYS A 172 4.84 -4.23 32.39
N LYS A 173 5.24 -4.64 33.59
CA LYS A 173 4.29 -4.95 34.65
C LYS A 173 3.59 -3.65 35.07
N GLU A 174 2.35 -3.55 34.70
CA GLU A 174 1.47 -2.42 35.02
C GLU A 174 0.51 -2.85 36.16
N PRO A 175 -0.18 -1.89 36.82
CA PRO A 175 -1.20 -2.26 37.78
C PRO A 175 -2.40 -3.00 37.19
N VAL A 176 -2.55 -3.00 35.84
CA VAL A 176 -3.62 -3.72 35.13
C VAL A 176 -3.29 -5.20 35.05
N VAL A 177 -4.18 -6.05 35.54
CA VAL A 177 -4.04 -7.51 35.46
C VAL A 177 -4.54 -8.00 34.10
N LEU A 178 -3.62 -8.41 33.23
CA LEU A 178 -3.91 -9.00 31.92
C LEU A 178 -4.00 -10.53 32.05
N LYS A 179 -4.97 -11.16 31.39
CA LYS A 179 -5.28 -12.60 31.48
C LYS A 179 -4.81 -13.44 30.31
N GLY A 180 -4.35 -12.81 29.22
CA GLY A 180 -3.88 -13.50 28.00
C GLY A 180 -4.94 -13.66 26.91
N THR A 181 -6.06 -12.96 27.04
CA THR A 181 -7.15 -12.93 26.03
C THR A 181 -7.39 -11.55 25.47
N GLU A 182 -6.71 -10.55 26.02
CA GLU A 182 -6.88 -9.15 25.65
C GLU A 182 -6.15 -8.82 24.37
N ILE A 183 -6.76 -7.97 23.55
CA ILE A 183 -6.14 -7.22 22.46
C ILE A 183 -5.88 -5.84 22.99
N ILE A 184 -4.61 -5.44 23.04
CA ILE A 184 -4.19 -4.19 23.70
C ILE A 184 -3.44 -3.29 22.73
N LYS A 185 -3.66 -1.98 22.89
CA LYS A 185 -2.85 -0.92 22.28
C LYS A 185 -1.80 -0.47 23.28
N VAL A 186 -0.56 -0.35 22.81
CA VAL A 186 0.59 -0.06 23.66
C VAL A 186 1.42 1.08 23.11
N ASP A 187 2.06 1.84 23.99
CA ASP A 187 3.08 2.84 23.68
C ASP A 187 4.46 2.22 23.70
N ILE A 188 5.27 2.46 22.67
CA ILE A 188 6.64 1.94 22.59
C ILE A 188 7.57 2.82 23.44
N ASP A 189 8.06 2.25 24.54
CA ASP A 189 8.99 2.93 25.45
C ASP A 189 10.46 2.72 25.05
N LYS A 190 10.78 1.53 24.54
CA LYS A 190 12.16 1.18 24.12
C LYS A 190 12.15 0.36 22.85
N TYR A 191 13.05 0.74 21.95
CA TYR A 191 13.28 0.07 20.66
C TYR A 191 14.40 -0.97 20.76
N PRO A 192 14.43 -1.96 19.86
CA PRO A 192 15.53 -2.91 19.78
C PRO A 192 16.88 -2.22 19.54
N THR A 193 17.92 -2.75 20.20
CA THR A 193 19.30 -2.27 20.08
C THR A 193 20.29 -3.43 20.14
N ARG A 194 21.57 -3.19 19.90
CA ARG A 194 22.61 -4.22 20.00
C ARG A 194 22.65 -4.83 21.41
N GLY A 195 22.29 -6.12 21.50
CA GLY A 195 22.20 -6.86 22.77
C GLY A 195 20.82 -6.83 23.43
N HIS A 196 19.83 -6.22 22.80
CA HIS A 196 18.46 -6.14 23.26
C HIS A 196 17.53 -6.10 22.02
N ASP A 197 17.20 -7.26 21.50
CA ASP A 197 16.54 -7.48 20.21
C ASP A 197 14.99 -7.50 20.28
N TYR A 198 14.40 -6.85 21.27
CA TYR A 198 12.97 -6.72 21.48
C TYR A 198 12.57 -5.32 21.89
N PHE A 199 11.30 -4.99 21.70
CA PHE A 199 10.69 -3.76 22.19
C PHE A 199 10.26 -3.89 23.63
N VAL A 200 10.14 -2.76 24.33
CA VAL A 200 9.45 -2.65 25.60
C VAL A 200 8.38 -1.60 25.47
N ALA A 201 7.17 -1.90 25.95
CA ALA A 201 6.01 -1.04 25.82
C ALA A 201 5.19 -0.99 27.11
N SER A 202 4.38 0.06 27.25
CA SER A 202 3.37 0.26 28.30
C SER A 202 1.98 0.15 27.70
N VAL A 203 1.02 -0.42 28.44
CA VAL A 203 -0.38 -0.50 28.01
C VAL A 203 -0.96 0.91 27.92
N ARG A 204 -1.56 1.25 26.77
CA ARG A 204 -2.34 2.46 26.60
C ARG A 204 -3.82 2.17 26.85
N ASP A 205 -4.39 1.21 26.09
CA ASP A 205 -5.79 0.86 26.11
C ASP A 205 -6.00 -0.65 25.90
N ILE A 206 -7.13 -1.17 26.40
CA ILE A 206 -7.63 -2.50 26.04
C ILE A 206 -8.65 -2.31 24.91
N VAL A 207 -8.31 -2.79 23.71
CA VAL A 207 -9.15 -2.68 22.51
C VAL A 207 -10.36 -3.62 22.58
N GLY A 208 -10.17 -4.80 23.18
CA GLY A 208 -11.22 -5.82 23.36
C GLY A 208 -10.60 -7.17 23.74
N HIS A 209 -11.40 -8.24 23.60
CA HIS A 209 -10.96 -9.58 23.95
C HIS A 209 -11.08 -10.52 22.76
N GLN A 210 -10.25 -11.56 22.74
CA GLN A 210 -10.35 -12.62 21.73
C GLN A 210 -11.73 -13.28 21.80
N GLY A 211 -12.42 -13.35 20.65
CA GLY A 211 -13.76 -13.90 20.54
C GLY A 211 -14.87 -12.85 20.55
N ASP A 212 -14.58 -11.59 20.83
CA ASP A 212 -15.55 -10.52 20.64
C ASP A 212 -15.90 -10.37 19.14
N VAL A 213 -17.15 -10.05 18.83
CA VAL A 213 -17.64 -9.90 17.45
C VAL A 213 -16.91 -8.74 16.75
N GLY A 214 -16.29 -9.04 15.60
CA GLY A 214 -15.59 -8.04 14.78
C GLY A 214 -14.29 -7.49 15.39
N ILE A 215 -13.77 -8.10 16.45
CA ILE A 215 -12.52 -7.69 17.10
C ILE A 215 -11.30 -7.89 16.18
N ASP A 216 -11.34 -8.88 15.32
CA ASP A 216 -10.31 -9.18 14.32
C ASP A 216 -10.12 -8.03 13.31
N VAL A 217 -11.23 -7.44 12.86
CA VAL A 217 -11.24 -6.26 12.00
C VAL A 217 -10.76 -5.02 12.78
N LEU A 218 -11.27 -4.84 14.01
CA LEU A 218 -10.87 -3.72 14.87
C LEU A 218 -9.37 -3.74 15.20
N GLU A 219 -8.79 -4.93 15.45
CA GLU A 219 -7.35 -5.08 15.65
C GLU A 219 -6.53 -4.63 14.42
N VAL A 220 -6.98 -4.95 13.20
CA VAL A 220 -6.34 -4.48 11.96
C VAL A 220 -6.42 -2.97 11.87
N LEU A 221 -7.61 -2.38 12.03
CA LEU A 221 -7.82 -0.93 11.94
C LEU A 221 -6.96 -0.17 12.96
N GLU A 222 -7.01 -0.57 14.24
CA GLU A 222 -6.20 0.03 15.30
C GLU A 222 -4.69 -0.13 15.06
N SER A 223 -4.25 -1.26 14.48
CA SER A 223 -2.84 -1.48 14.14
C SER A 223 -2.32 -0.54 13.05
N MET A 224 -3.23 0.03 12.26
CA MET A 224 -2.95 1.02 11.22
C MET A 224 -3.31 2.46 11.64
N ASP A 225 -3.56 2.69 12.93
CA ASP A 225 -3.98 3.98 13.51
C ASP A 225 -5.27 4.53 12.88
N ILE A 226 -6.19 3.63 12.53
CA ILE A 226 -7.54 3.95 12.06
C ILE A 226 -8.49 3.76 13.25
N VAL A 227 -8.79 4.86 13.93
CA VAL A 227 -9.58 4.86 15.16
C VAL A 227 -11.05 5.10 14.83
N SER A 228 -11.93 4.20 15.30
CA SER A 228 -13.38 4.31 15.05
C SER A 228 -14.05 5.44 15.86
N GLU A 229 -13.62 5.65 17.09
CA GLU A 229 -14.19 6.63 17.99
C GLU A 229 -13.81 8.07 17.65
N PHE A 230 -14.71 8.99 17.90
CA PHE A 230 -14.47 10.43 17.76
C PHE A 230 -14.16 11.06 19.13
N PRO A 231 -13.24 12.04 19.19
CA PRO A 231 -13.02 12.84 20.40
C PRO A 231 -14.30 13.53 20.90
N ALA A 232 -14.40 13.68 22.20
CA ALA A 232 -15.60 14.29 22.82
C ALA A 232 -15.89 15.72 22.32
N GLU A 233 -14.85 16.51 22.05
CA GLU A 233 -14.96 17.87 21.49
C GLU A 233 -15.56 17.87 20.08
N VAL A 234 -15.20 16.87 19.25
CA VAL A 234 -15.74 16.69 17.90
C VAL A 234 -17.22 16.31 17.95
N LEU A 235 -17.58 15.39 18.85
CA LEU A 235 -18.98 15.00 19.05
C LEU A 235 -19.81 16.16 19.60
N ALA A 236 -19.26 16.97 20.51
CA ALA A 236 -19.94 18.16 21.05
C ALA A 236 -20.22 19.19 19.95
N GLU A 237 -19.25 19.47 19.07
CA GLU A 237 -19.42 20.37 17.94
C GLU A 237 -20.46 19.82 16.94
N ALA A 238 -20.38 18.53 16.59
CA ALA A 238 -21.35 17.88 15.71
C ALA A 238 -22.79 17.96 16.26
N ASN A 239 -22.98 17.75 17.58
CA ASN A 239 -24.28 17.80 18.23
C ASN A 239 -24.85 19.21 18.34
N ALA A 240 -24.02 20.24 18.25
CA ALA A 240 -24.48 21.63 18.24
C ALA A 240 -25.08 22.06 16.88
N ILE A 241 -24.82 21.31 15.81
CA ILE A 241 -25.34 21.57 14.46
C ILE A 241 -26.84 21.22 14.41
N SER A 242 -27.67 22.10 13.83
CA SER A 242 -29.12 21.87 13.61
C SER A 242 -29.33 20.63 12.70
N GLU A 243 -30.45 19.92 12.87
CA GLU A 243 -30.85 18.78 12.03
C GLU A 243 -31.37 19.18 10.64
N ALA A 244 -31.71 20.43 10.46
CA ALA A 244 -32.20 20.99 9.20
C ALA A 244 -31.64 22.40 8.99
N PRO A 245 -31.48 22.83 7.73
CA PRO A 245 -31.11 24.21 7.41
C PRO A 245 -32.14 25.19 7.92
N THR A 246 -31.69 26.32 8.46
CA THR A 246 -32.54 27.42 8.89
C THR A 246 -32.72 28.43 7.75
N ALA A 247 -33.70 29.31 7.87
CA ALA A 247 -33.93 30.38 6.87
C ALA A 247 -32.69 31.27 6.65
N LYS A 248 -31.81 31.39 7.67
CA LYS A 248 -30.56 32.14 7.57
C LYS A 248 -29.54 31.43 6.66
N ASP A 249 -29.52 30.09 6.66
CA ASP A 249 -28.59 29.27 5.90
C ASP A 249 -28.94 29.28 4.41
N LEU A 250 -30.13 29.66 4.04
CA LEU A 250 -30.63 29.76 2.66
C LEU A 250 -30.26 31.08 1.97
N ILE A 251 -29.85 32.10 2.73
CA ILE A 251 -29.57 33.43 2.19
C ILE A 251 -28.39 33.35 1.20
N GLY A 252 -28.61 33.84 -0.03
CA GLY A 252 -27.59 33.89 -1.08
C GLY A 252 -27.39 32.58 -1.84
N ARG A 253 -28.18 31.54 -1.55
CA ARG A 253 -28.14 30.28 -2.28
C ARG A 253 -29.16 30.26 -3.42
N VAL A 254 -28.83 29.51 -4.47
CA VAL A 254 -29.77 29.22 -5.55
C VAL A 254 -30.77 28.20 -5.06
N ASP A 255 -32.08 28.53 -5.17
CA ASP A 255 -33.13 27.62 -4.75
C ASP A 255 -33.52 26.65 -5.88
N LEU A 256 -33.12 25.40 -5.72
CA LEU A 256 -33.35 24.30 -6.66
C LEU A 256 -34.32 23.25 -6.07
N ARG A 257 -35.09 23.57 -5.04
CA ARG A 257 -36.03 22.65 -4.38
C ARG A 257 -37.21 22.22 -5.24
N GLN A 258 -37.44 22.92 -6.35
CA GLN A 258 -38.50 22.59 -7.32
C GLN A 258 -38.00 21.65 -8.43
N GLU A 259 -36.70 21.44 -8.53
CA GLU A 259 -36.13 20.51 -9.49
C GLU A 259 -36.34 19.06 -9.03
N THR A 260 -36.66 18.18 -9.96
CA THR A 260 -36.77 16.74 -9.69
C THR A 260 -35.35 16.17 -9.51
N THR A 261 -34.87 16.14 -8.27
CA THR A 261 -33.54 15.62 -7.92
C THR A 261 -33.67 14.23 -7.34
N ILE A 262 -32.74 13.35 -7.74
CA ILE A 262 -32.67 11.98 -7.25
C ILE A 262 -31.23 11.63 -6.79
N THR A 263 -31.12 10.81 -5.76
CA THR A 263 -29.85 10.11 -5.43
C THR A 263 -29.92 8.69 -5.95
N ILE A 264 -28.78 8.12 -6.38
CA ILE A 264 -28.70 6.73 -6.87
C ILE A 264 -27.46 6.07 -6.25
N ASP A 265 -27.68 5.21 -5.27
CA ASP A 265 -26.62 4.65 -4.42
C ASP A 265 -26.81 3.14 -4.19
N GLY A 266 -25.88 2.54 -3.44
CA GLY A 266 -26.08 1.20 -2.89
C GLY A 266 -27.23 1.16 -1.88
N ALA A 267 -27.92 0.03 -1.77
CA ALA A 267 -29.06 -0.09 -0.85
C ALA A 267 -28.69 0.19 0.61
N ASP A 268 -27.44 -0.15 1.00
CA ASP A 268 -26.93 0.02 2.36
C ASP A 268 -26.31 1.42 2.63
N ALA A 269 -26.17 2.29 1.61
CA ALA A 269 -25.58 3.62 1.74
C ALA A 269 -26.43 4.52 2.63
N LYS A 270 -25.78 5.28 3.53
CA LYS A 270 -26.41 6.25 4.42
C LYS A 270 -25.85 7.66 4.22
N ASP A 271 -24.66 7.77 3.73
CA ASP A 271 -23.88 8.97 3.46
C ASP A 271 -24.04 9.37 1.97
N LEU A 272 -25.25 9.88 1.65
CA LEU A 272 -25.62 10.26 0.28
C LEU A 272 -24.95 11.59 -0.06
N ASP A 273 -23.76 11.52 -0.71
CA ASP A 273 -22.95 12.67 -1.07
C ASP A 273 -23.53 13.47 -2.24
N ASP A 274 -24.14 12.79 -3.23
CA ASP A 274 -24.53 13.36 -4.51
C ASP A 274 -25.98 13.12 -4.89
N ALA A 275 -26.60 14.13 -5.51
CA ALA A 275 -27.90 14.06 -6.16
C ALA A 275 -27.80 14.69 -7.55
N ILE A 276 -28.63 14.24 -8.45
CA ILE A 276 -28.64 14.68 -9.84
C ILE A 276 -30.04 15.12 -10.30
N HIS A 277 -30.09 16.05 -11.25
CA HIS A 277 -31.25 16.29 -12.09
C HIS A 277 -30.83 16.44 -13.55
N ILE A 278 -31.75 16.23 -14.47
CA ILE A 278 -31.51 16.34 -15.90
C ILE A 278 -32.68 17.03 -16.59
N LYS A 279 -32.39 17.80 -17.63
CA LYS A 279 -33.37 18.38 -18.54
C LYS A 279 -32.85 18.38 -19.97
N LEU A 280 -33.75 18.21 -20.93
CA LEU A 280 -33.46 18.49 -22.33
C LEU A 280 -33.85 19.94 -22.62
N LEU A 281 -32.87 20.74 -23.08
CA LEU A 281 -33.07 22.16 -23.39
C LEU A 281 -33.66 22.35 -24.81
N ASP A 282 -34.29 23.50 -25.07
CA ASP A 282 -34.90 23.81 -26.40
C ASP A 282 -33.89 23.77 -27.56
N ASN A 283 -32.61 23.98 -27.26
CA ASN A 283 -31.53 23.90 -28.26
C ASN A 283 -31.02 22.45 -28.52
N GLY A 284 -31.60 21.48 -27.85
CA GLY A 284 -31.22 20.07 -27.97
C GLY A 284 -30.02 19.65 -27.11
N ASN A 285 -29.45 20.56 -26.33
CA ASN A 285 -28.45 20.23 -25.33
C ASN A 285 -29.09 19.69 -24.05
N TYR A 286 -28.30 19.00 -23.23
CA TYR A 286 -28.73 18.53 -21.91
C TYR A 286 -28.27 19.51 -20.84
N GLU A 287 -29.16 19.86 -19.91
CA GLU A 287 -28.78 20.46 -18.64
C GLU A 287 -28.61 19.29 -17.62
N LEU A 288 -27.42 19.11 -17.11
CA LEU A 288 -27.10 18.19 -16.04
C LEU A 288 -26.77 18.98 -14.78
N GLY A 289 -27.57 18.83 -13.74
CA GLY A 289 -27.26 19.34 -12.41
C GLY A 289 -26.66 18.23 -11.55
N VAL A 290 -25.47 18.47 -11.04
CA VAL A 290 -24.80 17.61 -10.05
C VAL A 290 -24.72 18.40 -8.75
N HIS A 291 -25.42 17.91 -7.72
CA HIS A 291 -25.59 18.58 -6.43
C HIS A 291 -24.87 17.77 -5.36
N ILE A 292 -23.87 18.35 -4.76
CA ILE A 292 -23.03 17.68 -3.75
C ILE A 292 -23.31 18.31 -2.38
N ALA A 293 -23.44 17.47 -1.36
CA ALA A 293 -23.64 17.88 0.02
C ALA A 293 -22.64 18.97 0.45
N ASP A 294 -23.13 20.12 0.90
CA ASP A 294 -22.29 21.26 1.30
C ASP A 294 -21.68 21.07 2.69
N VAL A 295 -20.83 20.07 2.83
CA VAL A 295 -20.14 19.73 4.09
C VAL A 295 -19.31 20.91 4.58
N SER A 296 -18.71 21.69 3.65
CA SER A 296 -17.87 22.85 3.99
C SER A 296 -18.60 23.98 4.70
N TYR A 297 -19.93 23.99 4.66
CA TYR A 297 -20.74 24.92 5.43
C TYR A 297 -20.73 24.60 6.91
N TYR A 298 -20.79 23.32 7.25
CA TYR A 298 -20.83 22.81 8.61
C TYR A 298 -19.46 22.58 9.22
N VAL A 299 -18.51 22.12 8.42
CA VAL A 299 -17.13 21.81 8.82
C VAL A 299 -16.24 22.98 8.40
N THR A 300 -16.15 23.98 9.28
CA THR A 300 -15.33 25.17 9.02
C THR A 300 -13.87 24.92 9.33
N GLU A 301 -12.98 25.59 8.58
CA GLU A 301 -11.54 25.44 8.73
C GLU A 301 -11.05 25.72 10.16
N GLY A 302 -10.22 24.82 10.72
CA GLY A 302 -9.64 24.91 12.05
C GLY A 302 -10.59 24.53 13.19
N SER A 303 -11.84 24.19 12.93
CA SER A 303 -12.77 23.64 13.93
C SER A 303 -12.32 22.28 14.45
N ALA A 304 -12.96 21.76 15.51
CA ALA A 304 -12.66 20.41 15.99
C ALA A 304 -13.04 19.35 14.95
N LEU A 305 -14.16 19.52 14.26
CA LEU A 305 -14.59 18.67 13.14
C LEU A 305 -13.57 18.67 12.00
N ASP A 306 -13.07 19.84 11.61
CA ASP A 306 -12.08 19.95 10.53
C ASP A 306 -10.75 19.30 10.88
N LYS A 307 -10.21 19.57 12.06
CA LYS A 307 -8.96 18.95 12.53
C LYS A 307 -9.06 17.43 12.54
N GLU A 308 -10.18 16.89 12.96
CA GLU A 308 -10.41 15.44 12.95
C GLU A 308 -10.59 14.91 11.53
N ALA A 309 -11.28 15.63 10.65
CA ALA A 309 -11.42 15.27 9.24
C ALA A 309 -10.05 15.26 8.52
N VAL A 310 -9.16 16.24 8.77
CA VAL A 310 -7.77 16.25 8.30
C VAL A 310 -7.00 15.03 8.80
N ARG A 311 -7.12 14.70 10.08
CA ARG A 311 -6.43 13.57 10.71
C ARG A 311 -6.86 12.22 10.10
N ARG A 312 -8.15 12.05 9.82
CA ARG A 312 -8.71 10.84 9.18
C ARG A 312 -8.43 10.80 7.68
N GLY A 313 -8.56 11.92 6.99
CA GLY A 313 -8.35 12.13 5.57
C GLY A 313 -9.38 11.50 4.66
N THR A 314 -9.92 10.34 5.02
CA THR A 314 -10.95 9.62 4.29
C THR A 314 -11.73 8.68 5.21
N SER A 315 -12.97 8.36 4.84
CA SER A 315 -13.68 7.20 5.41
C SER A 315 -13.04 5.90 4.96
N VAL A 316 -13.10 4.87 5.80
CA VAL A 316 -12.53 3.54 5.52
C VAL A 316 -13.66 2.51 5.50
N TYR A 317 -13.80 1.80 4.38
CA TYR A 317 -14.88 0.83 4.15
C TYR A 317 -14.32 -0.58 4.24
N VAL A 318 -14.58 -1.27 5.35
CA VAL A 318 -14.17 -2.66 5.53
C VAL A 318 -15.38 -3.58 5.51
N THR A 319 -15.16 -4.87 5.41
CA THR A 319 -16.18 -5.89 5.13
C THR A 319 -17.43 -5.81 6.02
N ASP A 320 -17.28 -5.48 7.30
CA ASP A 320 -18.35 -5.51 8.31
C ASP A 320 -18.78 -4.12 8.82
N ARG A 321 -18.01 -3.07 8.50
CA ARG A 321 -18.27 -1.73 9.02
C ARG A 321 -17.65 -0.62 8.18
N VAL A 322 -18.09 0.60 8.45
CA VAL A 322 -17.46 1.84 7.94
C VAL A 322 -16.87 2.60 9.12
N VAL A 323 -15.61 3.05 9.00
CA VAL A 323 -15.03 4.05 9.88
C VAL A 323 -15.15 5.41 9.19
N PRO A 324 -16.11 6.24 9.56
CA PRO A 324 -16.42 7.44 8.82
C PRO A 324 -15.41 8.57 9.10
N MET A 325 -15.18 9.43 8.10
CA MET A 325 -14.37 10.65 8.25
C MET A 325 -15.04 11.67 9.19
N LEU A 326 -16.35 11.74 9.15
CA LEU A 326 -17.17 12.68 9.94
C LEU A 326 -18.15 11.92 10.84
N PRO A 327 -18.53 12.46 12.01
CA PRO A 327 -19.57 11.85 12.86
C PRO A 327 -20.88 11.59 12.11
N GLU A 328 -21.57 10.50 12.45
CA GLU A 328 -22.81 10.07 11.79
C GLU A 328 -23.91 11.16 11.76
N ARG A 329 -23.94 12.04 12.75
CA ARG A 329 -24.84 13.17 12.77
C ARG A 329 -24.67 14.09 11.54
N LEU A 330 -23.45 14.20 11.02
CA LEU A 330 -23.17 14.90 9.77
C LEU A 330 -23.29 13.95 8.57
N SER A 331 -22.54 12.85 8.57
CA SER A 331 -22.41 11.98 7.40
C SER A 331 -23.73 11.31 6.99
N ASN A 332 -24.54 10.86 7.95
CA ASN A 332 -25.82 10.20 7.70
C ASN A 332 -27.02 11.15 7.93
N GLY A 333 -26.76 12.31 8.58
CA GLY A 333 -27.76 13.27 9.00
C GLY A 333 -27.85 14.51 8.11
N ILE A 334 -27.36 15.66 8.61
CA ILE A 334 -27.61 16.98 7.98
C ILE A 334 -26.91 17.11 6.62
N CYS A 335 -25.75 16.46 6.40
CA CYS A 335 -25.04 16.48 5.13
C CYS A 335 -25.62 15.48 4.12
N SER A 336 -26.12 14.33 4.57
CA SER A 336 -26.68 13.33 3.66
C SER A 336 -27.91 13.86 2.92
N LEU A 337 -27.94 13.70 1.59
CA LEU A 337 -28.98 14.21 0.71
C LEU A 337 -30.24 13.34 0.77
N ASN A 338 -30.73 13.11 1.99
CA ASN A 338 -31.94 12.31 2.28
C ASN A 338 -33.17 12.86 1.57
N PRO A 339 -34.11 12.00 1.13
CA PRO A 339 -35.31 12.44 0.39
C PRO A 339 -36.27 13.26 1.23
N ASN A 340 -37.02 14.14 0.57
CA ASN A 340 -38.07 14.95 1.11
C ASN A 340 -37.69 15.95 2.21
N VAL A 341 -36.42 16.27 2.37
CA VAL A 341 -35.88 17.26 3.31
C VAL A 341 -35.00 18.27 2.59
N ASP A 342 -35.02 19.53 3.05
CA ASP A 342 -34.11 20.53 2.51
C ASP A 342 -32.68 20.24 2.89
N ARG A 343 -31.76 20.31 1.91
CA ARG A 343 -30.34 20.12 2.10
C ARG A 343 -29.53 21.20 1.39
N LEU A 344 -28.47 21.67 2.06
CA LEU A 344 -27.51 22.59 1.48
C LEU A 344 -26.56 21.84 0.57
N THR A 345 -26.36 22.37 -0.63
CA THR A 345 -25.48 21.76 -1.63
C THR A 345 -24.54 22.78 -2.26
N GLN A 346 -23.47 22.28 -2.85
CA GLN A 346 -22.70 22.96 -3.88
C GLN A 346 -22.97 22.25 -5.19
N SER A 347 -23.42 23.00 -6.18
CA SER A 347 -23.95 22.45 -7.42
C SER A 347 -23.10 22.87 -8.62
N ALA A 348 -22.83 21.90 -9.51
CA ALA A 348 -22.36 22.15 -10.86
C ALA A 348 -23.54 21.94 -11.83
N LEU A 349 -24.04 23.04 -12.37
CA LEU A 349 -25.08 23.04 -13.40
C LEU A 349 -24.37 23.13 -14.75
N MET A 350 -24.46 22.11 -15.58
CA MET A 350 -23.68 21.97 -16.81
C MET A 350 -24.60 21.82 -18.01
N GLU A 351 -24.43 22.69 -19.01
CA GLU A 351 -25.04 22.51 -20.33
C GLU A 351 -24.11 21.68 -21.20
N ILE A 352 -24.56 20.49 -21.64
CA ILE A 352 -23.78 19.51 -22.36
C ILE A 352 -24.37 19.30 -23.76
N ASN A 353 -23.56 19.47 -24.80
CA ASN A 353 -24.00 19.30 -26.17
C ASN A 353 -24.04 17.81 -26.59
N SER A 354 -24.55 17.55 -27.81
CA SER A 354 -24.65 16.19 -28.37
C SER A 354 -23.32 15.50 -28.62
N GLN A 355 -22.19 16.19 -28.48
CA GLN A 355 -20.83 15.61 -28.58
C GLN A 355 -20.23 15.30 -27.19
N GLY A 356 -20.93 15.62 -26.09
CA GLY A 356 -20.49 15.40 -24.73
C GLY A 356 -19.63 16.52 -24.14
N HIS A 357 -19.49 17.65 -24.82
CA HIS A 357 -18.73 18.78 -24.31
C HIS A 357 -19.62 19.71 -23.47
N VAL A 358 -19.11 20.11 -22.31
CA VAL A 358 -19.71 21.17 -21.50
C VAL A 358 -19.50 22.51 -22.24
N VAL A 359 -20.60 23.14 -22.67
CA VAL A 359 -20.56 24.39 -23.44
C VAL A 359 -20.87 25.61 -22.58
N ASN A 360 -21.54 25.40 -21.45
CA ASN A 360 -21.82 26.41 -20.45
C ASN A 360 -21.95 25.74 -19.09
N TYR A 361 -21.60 26.44 -18.01
CA TYR A 361 -21.76 25.92 -16.67
C TYR A 361 -21.89 27.00 -15.60
N GLN A 362 -22.46 26.63 -14.47
CA GLN A 362 -22.52 27.46 -13.27
C GLN A 362 -22.14 26.60 -12.05
N ILE A 363 -21.14 27.02 -11.29
CA ILE A 363 -20.81 26.43 -9.98
C ILE A 363 -21.38 27.36 -8.93
N CYS A 364 -22.28 26.86 -8.07
CA CYS A 364 -23.01 27.70 -7.11
C CYS A 364 -23.30 26.95 -5.82
N GLN A 365 -23.49 27.74 -4.75
CA GLN A 365 -24.11 27.27 -3.51
C GLN A 365 -25.62 27.24 -3.69
N SER A 366 -26.25 26.14 -3.36
CA SER A 366 -27.67 25.90 -3.62
C SER A 366 -28.35 25.24 -2.43
N VAL A 367 -29.66 25.13 -2.51
CA VAL A 367 -30.49 24.30 -1.67
C VAL A 367 -31.37 23.43 -2.54
N ILE A 368 -31.41 22.14 -2.24
CA ILE A 368 -32.24 21.15 -2.92
C ILE A 368 -33.17 20.44 -1.97
N LYS A 369 -34.11 19.72 -2.54
CA LYS A 369 -34.97 18.78 -1.84
C LYS A 369 -35.08 17.51 -2.68
N THR A 370 -34.28 16.50 -2.34
CA THR A 370 -34.25 15.23 -3.06
C THR A 370 -35.66 14.62 -3.12
N THR A 371 -36.11 14.29 -4.33
CA THR A 371 -37.45 13.73 -4.58
C THR A 371 -37.46 12.24 -4.27
N TYR A 372 -36.48 11.48 -4.80
CA TYR A 372 -36.37 10.04 -4.60
C TYR A 372 -34.95 9.63 -4.23
N ARG A 373 -34.85 8.72 -3.27
CA ARG A 373 -33.65 7.93 -3.04
C ARG A 373 -33.76 6.62 -3.82
N MET A 374 -33.00 6.52 -4.91
CA MET A 374 -32.98 5.32 -5.76
C MET A 374 -31.81 4.42 -5.38
N THR A 375 -31.93 3.13 -5.69
CA THR A 375 -30.79 2.20 -5.63
C THR A 375 -30.30 1.89 -7.03
N TYR A 376 -29.01 1.51 -7.15
CA TYR A 376 -28.46 1.04 -8.43
C TYR A 376 -29.27 -0.12 -9.02
N SER A 377 -29.70 -1.08 -8.20
CA SER A 377 -30.55 -2.20 -8.64
C SER A 377 -31.85 -1.70 -9.24
N THR A 378 -32.60 -0.85 -8.52
CA THR A 378 -33.89 -0.33 -8.99
C THR A 378 -33.76 0.44 -10.30
N VAL A 379 -32.71 1.27 -10.42
CA VAL A 379 -32.49 2.02 -11.68
C VAL A 379 -32.07 1.08 -12.82
N ASN A 380 -31.27 0.04 -12.55
CA ASN A 380 -30.94 -0.96 -13.54
C ASN A 380 -32.18 -1.76 -14.00
N ASP A 381 -33.13 -2.07 -13.08
CA ASP A 381 -34.40 -2.73 -13.40
C ASP A 381 -35.28 -1.83 -14.28
N MET A 382 -35.37 -0.51 -13.97
CA MET A 382 -36.05 0.47 -14.83
C MET A 382 -35.43 0.52 -16.24
N ILE A 383 -34.10 0.53 -16.34
CA ILE A 383 -33.38 0.55 -17.62
C ILE A 383 -33.59 -0.75 -18.40
N ALA A 384 -33.73 -1.87 -17.71
CA ALA A 384 -34.03 -3.18 -18.31
C ALA A 384 -35.50 -3.30 -18.78
N GLY A 385 -36.38 -2.36 -18.40
CA GLY A 385 -37.79 -2.34 -18.78
C GLY A 385 -38.69 -3.16 -17.86
N ASP A 386 -38.29 -3.34 -16.59
CA ASP A 386 -39.14 -3.97 -15.58
C ASP A 386 -40.41 -3.14 -15.34
N GLU A 387 -41.58 -3.76 -15.56
CA GLU A 387 -42.86 -3.05 -15.52
C GLU A 387 -43.23 -2.57 -14.12
N GLU A 388 -42.85 -3.27 -13.07
CA GLU A 388 -43.13 -2.93 -11.69
C GLU A 388 -42.32 -1.68 -11.27
N ALA A 389 -41.00 -1.69 -11.54
CA ALA A 389 -40.12 -0.58 -11.27
C ALA A 389 -40.52 0.71 -12.07
N LEU A 390 -40.87 0.54 -13.36
CA LEU A 390 -41.32 1.63 -14.20
C LEU A 390 -42.67 2.22 -13.74
N GLN A 391 -43.57 1.41 -13.20
CA GLN A 391 -44.84 1.87 -12.68
C GLN A 391 -44.70 2.60 -11.32
N GLU A 392 -43.85 2.05 -10.43
CA GLU A 392 -43.55 2.64 -9.13
C GLU A 392 -42.91 4.03 -9.27
N PHE A 393 -41.96 4.17 -10.20
CA PHE A 393 -41.18 5.39 -10.43
C PHE A 393 -41.54 6.10 -11.75
N ALA A 394 -42.81 6.00 -12.17
CA ALA A 394 -43.28 6.55 -13.46
C ALA A 394 -42.97 8.06 -13.61
N SER A 395 -42.94 8.83 -12.51
CA SER A 395 -42.67 10.27 -12.54
C SER A 395 -41.25 10.64 -12.95
N ILE A 396 -40.29 9.73 -12.89
CA ILE A 396 -38.89 9.94 -13.23
C ILE A 396 -38.41 9.04 -14.36
N ALA A 397 -39.30 8.23 -14.96
CA ALA A 397 -38.92 7.27 -16.02
C ALA A 397 -38.33 7.97 -17.27
N ASP A 398 -38.87 9.13 -17.64
CA ASP A 398 -38.36 9.95 -18.74
C ASP A 398 -36.99 10.54 -18.40
N ASP A 399 -36.79 11.00 -17.15
CA ASP A 399 -35.50 11.52 -16.66
C ASP A 399 -34.41 10.43 -16.70
N VAL A 400 -34.72 9.21 -16.23
CA VAL A 400 -33.81 8.05 -16.31
C VAL A 400 -33.44 7.76 -17.76
N THR A 401 -34.39 7.84 -18.69
CA THR A 401 -34.15 7.65 -20.13
C THR A 401 -33.17 8.72 -20.68
N LEU A 402 -33.37 9.99 -20.32
CA LEU A 402 -32.46 11.09 -20.70
C LEU A 402 -31.07 10.92 -20.06
N MET A 403 -31.00 10.46 -18.80
CA MET A 403 -29.74 10.19 -18.11
C MET A 403 -28.93 9.10 -18.84
N VAL A 404 -29.58 8.00 -19.24
CA VAL A 404 -28.94 6.94 -20.02
C VAL A 404 -28.43 7.45 -21.37
N ALA A 405 -29.22 8.30 -22.05
CA ALA A 405 -28.82 8.90 -23.32
C ALA A 405 -27.58 9.79 -23.14
N LEU A 406 -27.57 10.66 -22.14
CA LEU A 406 -26.43 11.51 -21.83
C LEU A 406 -25.20 10.72 -21.40
N HIS A 407 -25.37 9.68 -20.57
CA HIS A 407 -24.26 8.77 -20.19
C HIS A 407 -23.56 8.21 -21.43
N ARG A 408 -24.31 7.69 -22.42
CA ARG A 408 -23.73 7.13 -23.65
C ARG A 408 -22.95 8.18 -24.46
N ILE A 409 -23.42 9.42 -24.48
CA ILE A 409 -22.73 10.55 -25.13
C ILE A 409 -21.40 10.83 -24.42
N LEU A 410 -21.41 10.94 -23.09
CA LEU A 410 -20.23 11.19 -22.28
C LEU A 410 -19.22 10.04 -22.36
N GLU A 411 -19.67 8.81 -22.30
CA GLU A 411 -18.81 7.62 -22.45
C GLU A 411 -18.15 7.59 -23.83
N THR A 412 -18.93 7.88 -24.90
CA THR A 412 -18.40 7.97 -26.26
C THR A 412 -17.36 9.10 -26.41
N MET A 413 -17.60 10.23 -25.80
CA MET A 413 -16.66 11.38 -25.80
C MET A 413 -15.35 10.99 -25.10
N ARG A 414 -15.43 10.43 -23.89
CA ARG A 414 -14.24 10.00 -23.13
C ARG A 414 -13.46 8.91 -23.86
N SER A 415 -14.16 7.94 -24.46
CA SER A 415 -13.52 6.91 -25.28
C SER A 415 -12.77 7.51 -26.47
N LYS A 416 -13.38 8.45 -27.20
CA LYS A 416 -12.70 9.16 -28.31
C LYS A 416 -11.51 9.99 -27.87
N ARG A 417 -11.53 10.53 -26.64
CA ARG A 417 -10.45 11.30 -26.04
C ARG A 417 -9.25 10.43 -25.63
N GLY A 418 -9.43 9.12 -25.49
CA GLY A 418 -8.35 8.21 -25.11
C GLY A 418 -8.45 7.65 -23.68
N ALA A 419 -9.56 7.84 -22.98
CA ALA A 419 -9.74 7.32 -21.62
C ALA A 419 -9.60 5.78 -21.59
N LEU A 420 -8.82 5.28 -20.66
CA LEU A 420 -8.61 3.83 -20.46
C LEU A 420 -9.68 3.31 -19.49
N ASN A 421 -10.55 2.44 -19.98
CA ASN A 421 -11.56 1.80 -19.14
C ASN A 421 -11.07 0.42 -18.71
N PHE A 422 -10.63 0.31 -17.45
CA PHE A 422 -10.25 -0.97 -16.84
C PHE A 422 -11.48 -1.57 -16.16
N ASP A 423 -12.11 -2.52 -16.81
CA ASP A 423 -13.19 -3.29 -16.22
C ASP A 423 -12.58 -4.42 -15.37
N THR A 424 -12.36 -4.14 -14.08
CA THR A 424 -11.84 -5.12 -13.12
C THR A 424 -13.00 -5.73 -12.35
N GLN A 425 -13.00 -7.06 -12.21
CA GLN A 425 -13.98 -7.75 -11.39
C GLN A 425 -13.67 -7.49 -9.91
N GLU A 426 -14.68 -7.07 -9.17
CA GLU A 426 -14.60 -6.87 -7.72
C GLU A 426 -15.45 -7.93 -7.02
N ALA A 427 -14.97 -8.48 -5.91
CA ALA A 427 -15.75 -9.36 -5.07
C ALA A 427 -16.40 -8.59 -3.91
N LYS A 428 -17.61 -8.96 -3.52
CA LYS A 428 -18.25 -8.57 -2.28
C LYS A 428 -18.26 -9.79 -1.34
N ILE A 429 -17.65 -9.63 -0.18
CA ILE A 429 -17.69 -10.63 0.89
C ILE A 429 -18.97 -10.42 1.68
N ILE A 430 -19.81 -11.45 1.76
CA ILE A 430 -21.02 -11.43 2.55
C ILE A 430 -20.71 -11.99 3.94
N VAL A 431 -21.01 -11.23 4.97
CA VAL A 431 -20.82 -11.65 6.36
C VAL A 431 -22.17 -11.80 7.08
N ASN A 432 -22.21 -12.68 8.07
CA ASN A 432 -23.36 -12.79 8.97
C ASN A 432 -23.30 -11.76 10.12
N ASP A 433 -24.29 -11.76 11.00
CA ASP A 433 -24.40 -10.84 12.16
C ASP A 433 -23.20 -10.94 13.13
N LYS A 434 -22.38 -11.98 13.02
CA LYS A 434 -21.16 -12.16 13.82
C LYS A 434 -19.90 -11.71 13.09
N GLY A 435 -20.04 -11.11 11.89
CA GLY A 435 -18.90 -10.70 11.06
C GLY A 435 -18.12 -11.86 10.44
N ILE A 436 -18.67 -13.08 10.45
CA ILE A 436 -18.07 -14.26 9.83
C ILE A 436 -18.49 -14.31 8.35
N PRO A 437 -17.55 -14.48 7.42
CA PRO A 437 -17.86 -14.57 5.99
C PRO A 437 -18.63 -15.84 5.68
N VAL A 438 -19.72 -15.70 4.93
CA VAL A 438 -20.61 -16.80 4.52
C VAL A 438 -20.60 -17.02 3.02
N ASP A 439 -20.24 -16.00 2.24
CA ASP A 439 -20.13 -16.10 0.78
C ASP A 439 -19.21 -15.03 0.21
N VAL A 440 -18.68 -15.27 -1.00
CA VAL A 440 -17.86 -14.32 -1.77
C VAL A 440 -18.42 -14.27 -3.19
N VAL A 441 -19.12 -13.18 -3.49
CA VAL A 441 -19.85 -13.01 -4.74
C VAL A 441 -19.23 -11.92 -5.62
N LEU A 442 -19.28 -12.08 -6.94
CA LEU A 442 -18.84 -11.06 -7.87
C LEU A 442 -19.81 -9.87 -7.86
N ARG A 443 -19.27 -8.66 -7.71
CA ARG A 443 -20.03 -7.43 -7.85
C ARG A 443 -20.23 -7.13 -9.34
N GLN A 444 -21.46 -7.17 -9.80
CA GLN A 444 -21.80 -6.76 -11.15
C GLN A 444 -22.02 -5.24 -11.16
N ARG A 445 -21.33 -4.53 -12.06
CA ARG A 445 -21.54 -3.10 -12.31
C ARG A 445 -22.50 -2.95 -13.49
N GLY A 446 -23.70 -2.45 -13.20
CA GLY A 446 -24.73 -2.18 -14.22
C GLY A 446 -24.52 -0.85 -14.95
N ILE A 447 -25.55 -0.48 -15.73
CA ILE A 447 -25.56 0.81 -16.44
C ILE A 447 -25.72 1.97 -15.45
N ALA A 448 -26.51 1.80 -14.38
CA ALA A 448 -26.74 2.84 -13.39
C ALA A 448 -25.47 3.30 -12.68
N GLU A 449 -24.59 2.36 -12.28
CA GLU A 449 -23.30 2.68 -11.65
C GLU A 449 -22.38 3.46 -12.60
N ARG A 450 -22.27 3.03 -13.86
CA ARG A 450 -21.46 3.71 -14.88
C ARG A 450 -22.02 5.07 -15.29
N MET A 451 -23.33 5.22 -15.21
CA MET A 451 -24.04 6.48 -15.48
C MET A 451 -23.70 7.52 -14.42
N ILE A 452 -23.85 7.19 -13.14
CA ILE A 452 -23.47 8.09 -12.04
C ILE A 452 -21.98 8.41 -12.09
N GLU A 453 -21.12 7.43 -12.30
CA GLU A 453 -19.69 7.67 -12.50
C GLU A 453 -19.43 8.70 -13.62
N SER A 454 -20.13 8.59 -14.75
CA SER A 454 -20.00 9.53 -15.88
C SER A 454 -20.36 10.96 -15.50
N PHE A 455 -21.41 11.15 -14.69
CA PHE A 455 -21.86 12.47 -14.24
C PHE A 455 -20.92 13.06 -13.21
N MET A 456 -20.41 12.25 -12.29
CA MET A 456 -19.42 12.67 -11.30
C MET A 456 -18.09 13.05 -11.96
N LEU A 457 -17.65 12.29 -12.96
CA LEU A 457 -16.46 12.64 -13.76
C LEU A 457 -16.65 13.99 -14.46
N ALA A 458 -17.80 14.23 -15.09
CA ALA A 458 -18.09 15.51 -15.76
C ALA A 458 -18.05 16.69 -14.77
N ALA A 459 -18.63 16.55 -13.59
CA ALA A 459 -18.59 17.58 -12.55
C ALA A 459 -17.17 17.82 -12.01
N ASN A 460 -16.41 16.77 -11.76
CA ASN A 460 -15.03 16.87 -11.31
C ASN A 460 -14.13 17.57 -12.32
N GLU A 461 -14.28 17.25 -13.62
CA GLU A 461 -13.55 17.92 -14.72
C GLU A 461 -13.95 19.39 -14.84
N CYS A 462 -15.24 19.70 -14.80
CA CYS A 462 -15.78 21.06 -14.90
C CYS A 462 -15.25 21.97 -13.78
N VAL A 463 -15.27 21.48 -12.52
CA VAL A 463 -14.74 22.24 -11.38
C VAL A 463 -13.24 22.44 -11.49
N ALA A 464 -12.47 21.41 -11.89
CA ALA A 464 -11.02 21.50 -12.05
C ALA A 464 -10.63 22.50 -13.13
N GLU A 465 -11.30 22.46 -14.29
CA GLU A 465 -11.07 23.39 -15.42
C GLU A 465 -11.37 24.83 -15.03
N HIS A 466 -12.46 25.07 -14.29
CA HIS A 466 -12.84 26.41 -13.80
C HIS A 466 -11.68 27.07 -13.03
N PHE A 467 -11.14 26.37 -12.04
CA PHE A 467 -10.07 26.92 -11.18
C PHE A 467 -8.70 26.97 -11.90
N ALA A 468 -8.42 26.01 -12.76
CA ALA A 468 -7.21 26.04 -13.59
C ALA A 468 -7.19 27.25 -14.55
N THR A 469 -8.32 27.51 -15.22
CA THR A 469 -8.49 28.66 -16.12
C THR A 469 -8.40 29.97 -15.35
N ALA A 470 -8.97 30.04 -14.16
CA ALA A 470 -8.87 31.19 -13.26
C ALA A 470 -7.46 31.40 -12.65
N LYS A 471 -6.55 30.44 -12.82
CA LYS A 471 -5.18 30.45 -12.28
C LYS A 471 -5.15 30.68 -10.76
N LEU A 472 -6.05 30.05 -10.07
CA LEU A 472 -6.11 30.07 -8.60
C LEU A 472 -5.34 28.88 -8.03
N PRO A 473 -4.67 29.02 -6.86
CA PRO A 473 -4.17 27.87 -6.12
C PRO A 473 -5.29 26.87 -5.91
N PHE A 474 -5.05 25.60 -6.27
CA PHE A 474 -6.08 24.57 -6.24
C PHE A 474 -5.47 23.19 -6.02
N ILE A 475 -6.27 22.24 -5.51
CA ILE A 475 -5.88 20.86 -5.35
C ILE A 475 -6.42 20.02 -6.51
N TYR A 476 -5.52 19.30 -7.18
CA TYR A 476 -5.84 18.44 -8.31
C TYR A 476 -5.70 16.96 -7.94
N ARG A 477 -6.46 16.10 -8.60
CA ARG A 477 -6.25 14.66 -8.62
C ARG A 477 -5.51 14.30 -9.88
N ILE A 478 -4.22 14.01 -9.77
CA ILE A 478 -3.36 13.74 -10.91
C ILE A 478 -3.07 12.25 -11.07
N HIS A 479 -2.89 11.84 -12.32
CA HIS A 479 -2.42 10.52 -12.69
C HIS A 479 -1.39 10.67 -13.81
N GLU A 480 -0.13 10.54 -13.46
CA GLU A 480 0.98 10.76 -14.38
C GLU A 480 1.10 9.61 -15.40
N GLU A 481 1.80 9.87 -16.50
CA GLU A 481 2.10 8.85 -17.53
C GLU A 481 2.88 7.67 -16.92
N PRO A 482 2.66 6.44 -17.42
CA PRO A 482 3.39 5.28 -16.95
C PRO A 482 4.90 5.40 -17.23
N LYS A 483 5.73 4.90 -16.31
CA LYS A 483 7.19 4.88 -16.51
C LYS A 483 7.53 3.99 -17.72
N ALA A 484 8.39 4.49 -18.61
CA ALA A 484 8.74 3.82 -19.85
C ALA A 484 9.25 2.37 -19.66
N GLU A 485 10.01 2.13 -18.58
CA GLU A 485 10.53 0.80 -18.25
C GLU A 485 9.41 -0.20 -17.93
N LYS A 486 8.40 0.20 -17.15
CA LYS A 486 7.24 -0.64 -16.83
C LYS A 486 6.37 -0.92 -18.05
N LEU A 487 6.15 0.13 -18.86
CA LEU A 487 5.38 -0.01 -20.07
C LEU A 487 6.11 -0.90 -21.11
N GLN A 488 7.44 -0.83 -21.20
CA GLN A 488 8.22 -1.75 -22.05
C GLN A 488 8.11 -3.20 -21.60
N GLN A 489 8.15 -3.46 -20.29
CA GLN A 489 7.94 -4.81 -19.75
C GLN A 489 6.56 -5.36 -20.11
N PHE A 490 5.54 -4.51 -20.02
CA PHE A 490 4.19 -4.87 -20.46
C PHE A 490 4.12 -5.19 -21.95
N ILE A 491 4.71 -4.36 -22.82
CA ILE A 491 4.76 -4.57 -24.28
C ILE A 491 5.45 -5.90 -24.61
N ASP A 492 6.61 -6.15 -23.99
CA ASP A 492 7.36 -7.38 -24.19
C ASP A 492 6.52 -8.60 -23.79
N TYR A 493 5.77 -8.47 -22.71
CA TYR A 493 4.86 -9.52 -22.25
C TYR A 493 3.67 -9.72 -23.21
N ALA A 494 2.96 -8.67 -23.60
CA ALA A 494 1.85 -8.74 -24.56
C ALA A 494 2.28 -9.38 -25.89
N SER A 495 3.54 -9.12 -26.32
CA SER A 495 4.12 -9.75 -27.51
C SER A 495 4.21 -11.27 -27.40
N THR A 496 4.28 -11.85 -26.20
CA THR A 496 4.29 -13.32 -26.01
C THR A 496 2.95 -13.96 -26.32
N PHE A 497 1.85 -13.20 -26.28
CA PHE A 497 0.51 -13.59 -26.71
C PHE A 497 0.25 -13.34 -28.21
N GLY A 498 1.30 -12.92 -28.95
CA GLY A 498 1.18 -12.58 -30.37
C GLY A 498 0.51 -11.23 -30.64
N ILE A 499 0.34 -10.41 -29.59
CA ILE A 499 -0.28 -9.09 -29.69
C ILE A 499 0.81 -8.03 -29.75
N HIS A 500 0.86 -7.29 -30.86
CA HIS A 500 1.79 -6.21 -31.05
C HIS A 500 1.11 -4.87 -30.82
N ILE A 501 1.64 -4.08 -29.90
CA ILE A 501 1.20 -2.71 -29.62
C ILE A 501 2.01 -1.78 -30.50
N GLN A 502 1.34 -0.84 -31.19
CA GLN A 502 2.01 0.13 -32.06
C GLN A 502 2.66 1.23 -31.21
N GLY A 503 3.95 1.48 -31.45
CA GLY A 503 4.71 2.50 -30.76
C GLY A 503 5.93 1.93 -30.01
N THR A 504 6.66 2.81 -29.34
CA THR A 504 7.74 2.45 -28.42
C THR A 504 7.34 2.89 -27.02
N ALA A 505 7.87 2.27 -25.97
CA ALA A 505 7.53 2.58 -24.58
C ALA A 505 7.58 4.07 -24.21
N ASN A 506 8.41 4.86 -24.89
CA ASN A 506 8.52 6.30 -24.70
C ASN A 506 7.52 7.14 -25.53
N LYS A 507 6.72 6.53 -26.41
CA LYS A 507 5.82 7.22 -27.35
C LYS A 507 4.59 6.36 -27.69
N ILE A 508 4.04 5.65 -26.72
CA ILE A 508 2.76 4.98 -26.91
C ILE A 508 1.65 5.98 -26.59
N SER A 509 0.74 6.16 -27.54
CA SER A 509 -0.44 6.97 -27.30
C SER A 509 -1.51 6.20 -26.53
N GLN A 510 -2.41 6.91 -25.86
CA GLN A 510 -3.54 6.33 -25.15
C GLN A 510 -4.47 5.55 -26.11
N GLU A 511 -4.65 6.05 -27.34
CA GLU A 511 -5.44 5.38 -28.37
C GLU A 511 -4.82 4.02 -28.77
N ALA A 512 -3.49 3.90 -28.76
CA ALA A 512 -2.82 2.62 -29.05
C ALA A 512 -3.05 1.61 -27.91
N LEU A 513 -3.14 2.08 -26.66
CA LEU A 513 -3.49 1.23 -25.51
C LEU A 513 -4.97 0.85 -25.53
N GLN A 514 -5.87 1.78 -25.88
CA GLN A 514 -7.29 1.46 -26.09
C GLN A 514 -7.49 0.43 -27.21
N ALA A 515 -6.83 0.60 -28.36
CA ALA A 515 -6.88 -0.35 -29.47
C ALA A 515 -6.35 -1.73 -29.04
N PHE A 516 -5.35 -1.76 -28.16
CA PHE A 516 -4.88 -2.99 -27.55
C PHE A 516 -5.97 -3.62 -26.65
N MET A 517 -6.58 -2.87 -25.74
CA MET A 517 -7.63 -3.35 -24.85
C MET A 517 -8.83 -3.91 -25.64
N ALA A 518 -9.30 -3.16 -26.62
CA ALA A 518 -10.39 -3.62 -27.52
C ALA A 518 -10.02 -4.89 -28.30
N LYS A 519 -8.74 -5.05 -28.67
CA LYS A 519 -8.28 -6.25 -29.38
C LYS A 519 -8.21 -7.49 -28.51
N VAL A 520 -7.91 -7.34 -27.21
CA VAL A 520 -7.80 -8.46 -26.28
C VAL A 520 -9.14 -8.84 -25.65
N GLU A 521 -10.12 -7.96 -25.71
CA GLU A 521 -11.46 -8.18 -25.18
C GLU A 521 -12.05 -9.50 -25.70
N GLY A 522 -12.61 -10.32 -24.78
CA GLY A 522 -13.17 -11.65 -25.09
C GLY A 522 -12.13 -12.72 -25.47
N GLN A 523 -10.83 -12.43 -25.46
CA GLN A 523 -9.80 -13.44 -25.70
C GLN A 523 -9.36 -14.11 -24.38
N PRO A 524 -8.95 -15.38 -24.42
CA PRO A 524 -8.35 -16.03 -23.24
C PRO A 524 -7.14 -15.23 -22.73
N GLY A 525 -7.15 -14.84 -21.48
CA GLY A 525 -6.09 -14.03 -20.85
C GLY A 525 -6.26 -12.51 -20.98
N ALA A 526 -7.39 -12.02 -21.49
CA ALA A 526 -7.70 -10.57 -21.55
C ALA A 526 -7.63 -9.91 -20.19
N GLU A 527 -8.23 -10.51 -19.17
CA GLU A 527 -8.23 -10.01 -17.78
C GLU A 527 -6.82 -9.83 -17.25
N VAL A 528 -5.97 -10.81 -17.50
CA VAL A 528 -4.57 -10.76 -17.08
C VAL A 528 -3.78 -9.66 -17.80
N LEU A 529 -3.97 -9.52 -19.10
CA LEU A 529 -3.32 -8.48 -19.88
C LEU A 529 -3.78 -7.07 -19.42
N ASN A 530 -5.06 -6.91 -19.12
CA ASN A 530 -5.61 -5.66 -18.58
C ASN A 530 -5.06 -5.38 -17.17
N MET A 531 -4.97 -6.41 -16.30
CA MET A 531 -4.34 -6.27 -14.98
C MET A 531 -2.86 -5.87 -15.09
N MET A 532 -2.11 -6.47 -16.01
CA MET A 532 -0.69 -6.12 -16.20
C MET A 532 -0.51 -4.71 -16.76
N LEU A 533 -1.40 -4.28 -17.66
CA LEU A 533 -1.42 -2.91 -18.13
C LEU A 533 -1.70 -1.95 -16.96
N LEU A 534 -2.70 -2.25 -16.13
CA LEU A 534 -3.02 -1.46 -14.94
C LEU A 534 -1.82 -1.39 -13.97
N ARG A 535 -1.14 -2.51 -13.71
CA ARG A 535 0.08 -2.55 -12.86
C ARG A 535 1.26 -1.77 -13.46
N SER A 536 1.27 -1.51 -14.75
CA SER A 536 2.30 -0.67 -15.40
C SER A 536 2.04 0.82 -15.23
N MET A 537 0.79 1.21 -14.87
CA MET A 537 0.40 2.60 -14.63
C MET A 537 1.02 3.13 -13.33
N GLN A 538 1.10 4.44 -13.21
CA GLN A 538 1.40 5.11 -11.95
C GLN A 538 0.16 5.12 -11.05
N GLN A 539 0.33 5.42 -9.77
CA GLN A 539 -0.81 5.62 -8.88
C GLN A 539 -1.28 7.08 -8.98
N ALA A 540 -2.60 7.28 -9.01
CA ALA A 540 -3.17 8.60 -8.88
C ALA A 540 -2.92 9.17 -7.48
N ARG A 541 -2.70 10.48 -7.37
CA ARG A 541 -2.42 11.21 -6.12
C ARG A 541 -2.97 12.62 -6.16
N TYR A 542 -3.05 13.25 -5.01
CA TYR A 542 -3.37 14.67 -4.95
C TYR A 542 -2.11 15.53 -5.10
N SER A 543 -2.25 16.69 -5.72
CA SER A 543 -1.16 17.63 -5.98
C SER A 543 -1.69 19.06 -6.11
N GLU A 544 -0.87 20.04 -5.71
CA GLU A 544 -1.07 21.46 -6.00
C GLU A 544 -0.79 21.82 -7.45
N HIS A 545 -0.11 20.93 -8.19
CA HIS A 545 0.20 21.13 -9.60
C HIS A 545 -0.66 20.24 -10.48
N ASN A 546 -1.23 20.83 -11.54
CA ASN A 546 -1.96 20.06 -12.53
C ASN A 546 -0.98 19.33 -13.47
N HIS A 547 -1.03 18.00 -13.49
CA HIS A 547 -0.32 17.14 -14.43
C HIS A 547 -1.30 16.32 -15.30
N GLY A 548 -2.59 16.67 -15.28
CA GLY A 548 -3.65 15.91 -15.92
C GLY A 548 -3.91 14.55 -15.26
N HIS A 549 -4.84 13.81 -15.84
CA HIS A 549 -5.18 12.47 -15.38
C HIS A 549 -5.09 11.46 -16.52
N TYR A 550 -3.95 10.78 -16.65
CA TYR A 550 -3.63 9.89 -17.77
C TYR A 550 -4.71 8.82 -18.01
N GLY A 551 -5.14 8.09 -16.98
CA GLY A 551 -6.16 7.04 -17.14
C GLY A 551 -7.50 7.55 -17.68
N LEU A 552 -7.91 8.77 -17.31
CA LEU A 552 -9.15 9.41 -17.79
C LEU A 552 -8.97 10.21 -19.08
N ALA A 553 -7.73 10.36 -19.54
CA ALA A 553 -7.35 11.29 -20.60
C ALA A 553 -7.88 12.72 -20.36
N ALA A 554 -7.95 13.15 -19.09
CA ALA A 554 -8.44 14.45 -18.69
C ALA A 554 -7.30 15.45 -18.51
N GLU A 555 -7.42 16.64 -19.08
CA GLU A 555 -6.44 17.72 -18.94
C GLU A 555 -6.49 18.35 -17.53
N TYR A 556 -7.69 18.48 -16.99
CA TYR A 556 -7.95 18.98 -15.65
C TYR A 556 -8.82 17.99 -14.90
N TYR A 557 -8.41 17.63 -13.68
CA TYR A 557 -9.22 16.72 -12.85
C TYR A 557 -9.00 16.99 -11.37
N THR A 558 -10.08 16.98 -10.62
CA THR A 558 -10.07 17.03 -9.16
C THR A 558 -11.13 16.09 -8.59
N HIS A 559 -11.16 15.96 -7.30
CA HIS A 559 -12.26 15.32 -6.59
C HIS A 559 -13.12 16.39 -5.92
N PHE A 560 -14.39 16.45 -6.28
CA PHE A 560 -15.40 17.41 -5.78
C PHE A 560 -16.63 16.71 -5.24
N THR A 561 -16.90 15.49 -5.66
CA THR A 561 -18.21 14.84 -5.56
C THR A 561 -18.45 14.03 -4.30
N SER A 562 -17.49 13.95 -3.34
CA SER A 562 -17.66 13.14 -2.12
C SER A 562 -17.06 13.76 -0.86
N PRO A 563 -17.50 14.97 -0.41
CA PRO A 563 -16.92 15.68 0.73
C PRO A 563 -17.29 15.06 2.09
N ILE A 564 -18.30 14.20 2.18
CA ILE A 564 -18.63 13.47 3.42
C ILE A 564 -17.54 12.47 3.77
N ARG A 565 -16.95 11.85 2.75
CA ARG A 565 -16.02 10.72 2.92
C ARG A 565 -14.59 10.98 2.45
N ARG A 566 -14.29 12.12 1.79
CA ARG A 566 -12.93 12.48 1.35
C ARG A 566 -12.59 13.92 1.72
N TYR A 567 -11.50 14.11 2.45
CA TYR A 567 -11.06 15.45 2.86
C TYR A 567 -10.66 16.36 1.69
N PRO A 568 -10.00 15.89 0.62
CA PRO A 568 -9.71 16.74 -0.54
C PRO A 568 -10.97 17.35 -1.19
N ASP A 569 -12.07 16.61 -1.26
CA ASP A 569 -13.35 17.12 -1.74
C ASP A 569 -13.90 18.23 -0.83
N LEU A 570 -13.84 18.02 0.48
CA LEU A 570 -14.20 19.05 1.46
C LEU A 570 -13.34 20.31 1.31
N LEU A 571 -12.05 20.16 1.06
CA LEU A 571 -11.14 21.28 0.79
C LEU A 571 -11.50 21.97 -0.53
N VAL A 572 -11.83 21.24 -1.59
CA VAL A 572 -12.34 21.81 -2.86
C VAL A 572 -13.62 22.62 -2.62
N HIS A 573 -14.58 22.07 -1.86
CA HIS A 573 -15.82 22.80 -1.51
C HIS A 573 -15.54 24.09 -0.75
N ARG A 574 -14.57 24.08 0.16
CA ARG A 574 -14.12 25.27 0.88
C ARG A 574 -13.52 26.31 -0.08
N MET A 575 -12.67 25.88 -1.01
CA MET A 575 -12.10 26.76 -2.02
C MET A 575 -13.17 27.34 -2.97
N VAL A 576 -14.13 26.53 -3.42
CA VAL A 576 -15.29 27.03 -4.20
C VAL A 576 -16.02 28.15 -3.47
N ARG A 577 -16.27 27.99 -2.16
CA ARG A 577 -16.92 29.00 -1.33
C ARG A 577 -16.08 30.27 -1.19
N GLU A 578 -14.82 30.11 -0.83
CA GLU A 578 -13.93 31.23 -0.54
C GLU A 578 -13.55 32.04 -1.79
N TYR A 579 -13.44 31.40 -2.94
CA TYR A 579 -13.12 32.04 -4.19
C TYR A 579 -14.33 32.69 -4.90
N ASN A 580 -15.54 32.62 -4.36
CA ASN A 580 -16.61 33.48 -4.81
C ASN A 580 -16.27 34.98 -4.65
N GLN A 581 -15.37 35.30 -3.70
CA GLN A 581 -14.77 36.60 -3.53
C GLN A 581 -13.25 36.45 -3.39
N PRO A 582 -12.53 36.29 -4.49
CA PRO A 582 -11.11 36.04 -4.47
C PRO A 582 -10.33 37.27 -3.97
N SER A 583 -9.42 37.05 -3.02
CA SER A 583 -8.48 38.05 -2.52
C SER A 583 -7.06 37.51 -2.57
N GLN A 584 -6.06 38.39 -2.51
CA GLN A 584 -4.67 37.95 -2.45
C GLN A 584 -4.37 37.13 -1.18
N GLU A 585 -4.96 37.53 -0.06
CA GLU A 585 -4.84 36.84 1.23
C GLU A 585 -5.32 35.36 1.11
N LYS A 586 -6.48 35.15 0.50
CA LYS A 586 -7.01 33.80 0.27
C LYS A 586 -6.13 32.97 -0.66
N ARG A 587 -5.57 33.59 -1.72
CA ARG A 587 -4.64 32.93 -2.63
C ARG A 587 -3.38 32.49 -1.89
N ASP A 588 -2.77 33.37 -1.10
CA ASP A 588 -1.56 33.07 -0.35
C ASP A 588 -1.82 31.99 0.71
N HIS A 589 -2.95 32.05 1.39
CA HIS A 589 -3.36 31.04 2.36
C HIS A 589 -3.46 29.65 1.73
N PHE A 590 -4.26 29.48 0.66
CA PHE A 590 -4.41 28.17 0.01
C PHE A 590 -3.12 27.71 -0.63
N ALA A 591 -2.32 28.59 -1.24
CA ALA A 591 -1.00 28.22 -1.78
C ALA A 591 -0.07 27.65 -0.70
N GLN A 592 -0.19 28.09 0.55
CA GLN A 592 0.61 27.62 1.66
C GLN A 592 0.15 26.24 2.19
N ILE A 593 -1.16 26.00 2.29
CA ILE A 593 -1.69 24.78 2.96
C ILE A 593 -1.87 23.59 2.02
N ILE A 594 -2.16 23.80 0.72
CA ILE A 594 -2.48 22.74 -0.23
C ILE A 594 -1.35 21.70 -0.36
N PRO A 595 -0.05 22.04 -0.46
CA PRO A 595 1.01 21.04 -0.66
C PRO A 595 1.05 19.97 0.45
N GLU A 596 0.91 20.40 1.72
CA GLU A 596 0.90 19.49 2.86
C GLU A 596 -0.38 18.65 2.88
N LEU A 597 -1.54 19.28 2.65
CA LEU A 597 -2.83 18.58 2.63
C LEU A 597 -2.94 17.58 1.45
N ALA A 598 -2.40 17.90 0.29
CA ALA A 598 -2.36 16.98 -0.86
C ALA A 598 -1.49 15.74 -0.57
N THR A 599 -0.31 15.96 0.03
CA THR A 599 0.60 14.88 0.42
C THR A 599 -0.03 13.99 1.49
N SER A 600 -0.54 14.58 2.58
CA SER A 600 -1.17 13.83 3.68
C SER A 600 -2.42 13.07 3.23
N SER A 601 -3.29 13.69 2.43
CA SER A 601 -4.48 13.03 1.88
C SER A 601 -4.15 11.82 1.02
N SER A 602 -3.10 11.91 0.19
CA SER A 602 -2.63 10.77 -0.62
C SER A 602 -2.06 9.64 0.24
N GLN A 603 -1.40 9.96 1.36
CA GLN A 603 -0.89 8.96 2.31
C GLN A 603 -2.03 8.30 3.09
N LEU A 604 -3.03 9.08 3.55
CA LEU A 604 -4.17 8.59 4.30
C LEU A 604 -5.09 7.71 3.42
N GLU A 605 -5.28 8.07 2.16
CA GLU A 605 -5.98 7.24 1.17
C GLU A 605 -5.28 5.89 1.00
N ARG A 606 -3.95 5.87 0.84
CA ARG A 606 -3.18 4.61 0.75
C ARG A 606 -3.31 3.76 2.00
N ARG A 607 -3.28 4.37 3.18
CA ARG A 607 -3.49 3.69 4.46
C ARG A 607 -4.86 3.03 4.53
N ALA A 608 -5.92 3.72 4.08
CA ALA A 608 -7.27 3.20 4.02
C ALA A 608 -7.36 1.98 3.09
N ILE A 609 -6.84 2.10 1.86
CA ILE A 609 -6.79 1.01 0.87
C ILE A 609 -5.99 -0.20 1.41
N ASP A 610 -4.88 0.04 2.08
CA ASP A 610 -4.09 -1.05 2.67
C ASP A 610 -4.86 -1.76 3.80
N ALA A 611 -5.61 -1.02 4.62
CA ALA A 611 -6.47 -1.60 5.67
C ALA A 611 -7.60 -2.44 5.06
N GLU A 612 -8.29 -1.93 4.04
CA GLU A 612 -9.34 -2.64 3.30
C GLU A 612 -8.80 -3.96 2.73
N ARG A 613 -7.62 -3.92 2.08
CA ARG A 613 -6.96 -5.12 1.51
C ARG A 613 -6.59 -6.16 2.57
N VAL A 614 -6.07 -5.71 3.71
CA VAL A 614 -5.71 -6.64 4.79
C VAL A 614 -6.94 -7.30 5.38
N VAL A 615 -8.02 -6.55 5.61
CA VAL A 615 -9.30 -7.10 6.10
C VAL A 615 -9.91 -8.03 5.06
N GLU A 616 -9.90 -7.66 3.78
CA GLU A 616 -10.41 -8.49 2.69
C GLU A 616 -9.64 -9.82 2.61
N ALA A 617 -8.31 -9.79 2.63
CA ALA A 617 -7.47 -11.00 2.61
C ALA A 617 -7.73 -11.88 3.84
N MET A 618 -7.86 -11.28 5.02
CA MET A 618 -8.21 -11.98 6.26
C MET A 618 -9.56 -12.69 6.15
N LYS A 619 -10.60 -12.00 5.66
CA LYS A 619 -11.95 -12.55 5.52
C LYS A 619 -12.05 -13.59 4.39
N LYS A 620 -11.33 -13.40 3.28
CA LYS A 620 -11.22 -14.43 2.23
C LYS A 620 -10.54 -15.70 2.75
N ALA A 621 -9.47 -15.57 3.54
CA ALA A 621 -8.80 -16.72 4.17
C ALA A 621 -9.68 -17.39 5.22
N GLU A 622 -10.45 -16.63 6.01
CA GLU A 622 -11.45 -17.17 6.96
C GLU A 622 -12.51 -17.98 6.24
N TYR A 623 -13.07 -17.48 5.13
CA TYR A 623 -14.02 -18.19 4.27
C TYR A 623 -13.43 -19.50 3.73
N MET A 624 -12.22 -19.44 3.17
CA MET A 624 -11.56 -20.59 2.58
C MET A 624 -11.13 -21.66 3.59
N ALA A 625 -11.01 -21.31 4.87
CA ALA A 625 -10.60 -22.26 5.91
C ALA A 625 -11.57 -23.47 6.05
N GLU A 626 -12.84 -23.29 5.73
CA GLU A 626 -13.84 -24.35 5.75
C GLU A 626 -13.67 -25.36 4.60
N TYR A 627 -12.99 -24.97 3.52
CA TYR A 627 -12.81 -25.76 2.29
C TYR A 627 -11.42 -26.42 2.19
N VAL A 628 -10.65 -26.46 3.29
CA VAL A 628 -9.32 -27.06 3.28
C VAL A 628 -9.38 -28.56 2.93
N GLY A 629 -8.70 -28.93 1.85
CA GLY A 629 -8.69 -30.28 1.29
C GLY A 629 -9.50 -30.42 0.01
N GLU A 630 -10.29 -29.44 -0.38
CA GLU A 630 -11.07 -29.44 -1.62
C GLU A 630 -10.24 -29.03 -2.83
N GLU A 631 -10.72 -29.42 -4.01
CA GLU A 631 -10.10 -29.14 -5.30
C GLU A 631 -10.86 -28.05 -6.04
N PHE A 632 -10.12 -27.15 -6.70
CA PHE A 632 -10.69 -26.01 -7.42
C PHE A 632 -10.05 -25.89 -8.81
N ASP A 633 -10.83 -25.44 -9.78
CA ASP A 633 -10.34 -24.95 -11.04
C ASP A 633 -10.17 -23.41 -10.94
N GLY A 634 -9.04 -22.89 -11.43
CA GLY A 634 -8.73 -21.47 -11.40
C GLY A 634 -7.84 -21.08 -12.56
N ILE A 635 -7.35 -19.85 -12.51
CA ILE A 635 -6.46 -19.26 -13.51
C ILE A 635 -5.17 -18.80 -12.84
N VAL A 636 -4.03 -19.00 -13.47
CA VAL A 636 -2.76 -18.44 -12.98
C VAL A 636 -2.79 -16.91 -13.12
N ALA A 637 -2.99 -16.20 -12.02
CA ALA A 637 -3.10 -14.74 -11.97
C ALA A 637 -1.75 -14.04 -12.04
N SER A 638 -0.71 -14.62 -11.43
CA SER A 638 0.64 -14.07 -11.49
C SER A 638 1.70 -15.14 -11.26
N VAL A 639 2.90 -14.91 -11.84
CA VAL A 639 4.04 -15.83 -11.70
C VAL A 639 5.23 -15.07 -11.15
N VAL A 640 5.83 -15.59 -10.08
CA VAL A 640 6.93 -14.98 -9.34
C VAL A 640 8.07 -16.00 -9.15
N LYS A 641 9.24 -15.54 -8.69
CA LYS A 641 10.43 -16.40 -8.50
C LYS A 641 10.21 -17.54 -7.51
N PHE A 642 9.30 -17.40 -6.57
CA PHE A 642 9.03 -18.38 -5.53
C PHE A 642 7.74 -19.20 -5.75
N GLY A 643 7.04 -19.04 -6.89
CA GLY A 643 5.82 -19.77 -7.21
C GLY A 643 4.91 -19.03 -8.16
N PHE A 644 3.62 -19.32 -8.08
CA PHE A 644 2.60 -18.58 -8.82
C PHE A 644 1.31 -18.49 -8.00
N PHE A 645 0.56 -17.42 -8.24
CA PHE A 645 -0.74 -17.22 -7.63
C PHE A 645 -1.83 -17.73 -8.57
N VAL A 646 -2.82 -18.39 -7.99
CA VAL A 646 -4.00 -18.88 -8.69
C VAL A 646 -5.20 -18.14 -8.19
N GLU A 647 -5.98 -17.58 -9.09
CA GLU A 647 -7.25 -16.91 -8.83
C GLU A 647 -8.41 -17.87 -9.16
N LEU A 648 -9.31 -18.00 -8.20
CA LEU A 648 -10.54 -18.77 -8.34
C LEU A 648 -11.65 -17.93 -9.01
N PRO A 649 -12.74 -18.53 -9.51
CA PRO A 649 -13.85 -17.79 -10.15
C PRO A 649 -14.48 -16.69 -9.27
N ASN A 650 -14.36 -16.79 -7.95
CA ASN A 650 -14.85 -15.80 -6.99
C ASN A 650 -13.79 -14.76 -6.59
N THR A 651 -12.73 -14.59 -7.39
CA THR A 651 -11.60 -13.67 -7.17
C THR A 651 -10.74 -13.95 -5.93
N ILE A 652 -10.85 -15.14 -5.33
CA ILE A 652 -9.95 -15.52 -4.25
C ILE A 652 -8.63 -15.98 -4.84
N GLU A 653 -7.53 -15.35 -4.43
CA GLU A 653 -6.18 -15.73 -4.85
C GLU A 653 -5.48 -16.57 -3.78
N GLY A 654 -4.70 -17.57 -4.22
CA GLY A 654 -3.84 -18.36 -3.34
C GLY A 654 -2.52 -18.74 -4.01
N LEU A 655 -1.49 -19.00 -3.21
CA LEU A 655 -0.13 -19.28 -3.65
C LEU A 655 0.10 -20.78 -3.87
N VAL A 656 0.58 -21.17 -5.05
CA VAL A 656 1.31 -22.42 -5.26
C VAL A 656 2.79 -22.16 -5.15
N HIS A 657 3.39 -22.56 -4.02
CA HIS A 657 4.81 -22.30 -3.77
C HIS A 657 5.68 -23.24 -4.63
N ILE A 658 6.79 -22.73 -5.20
CA ILE A 658 7.68 -23.49 -6.10
C ILE A 658 8.21 -24.78 -5.48
N THR A 659 8.35 -24.85 -4.14
CA THR A 659 8.81 -26.05 -3.44
C THR A 659 7.77 -27.19 -3.36
N SER A 660 6.49 -26.90 -3.58
CA SER A 660 5.42 -27.93 -3.65
C SER A 660 5.36 -28.59 -5.03
N LEU A 661 6.01 -28.02 -6.03
CA LEU A 661 6.02 -28.55 -7.39
C LEU A 661 6.91 -29.79 -7.49
N PRO A 662 6.60 -30.74 -8.41
CA PRO A 662 7.23 -32.07 -8.45
C PRO A 662 8.69 -32.08 -8.93
N GLU A 663 9.16 -30.98 -9.54
CA GLU A 663 10.51 -30.83 -10.06
C GLU A 663 11.05 -29.43 -9.86
N TYR A 664 12.28 -29.17 -10.32
CA TYR A 664 12.85 -27.82 -10.31
C TYR A 664 12.33 -26.99 -11.49
N TYR A 665 11.93 -25.75 -11.23
CA TYR A 665 11.42 -24.81 -12.22
C TYR A 665 12.30 -23.59 -12.31
N HIS A 666 12.53 -23.14 -13.55
CA HIS A 666 13.26 -21.92 -13.86
C HIS A 666 12.26 -20.78 -14.10
N PHE A 667 12.42 -19.69 -13.38
CA PHE A 667 11.64 -18.48 -13.60
C PHE A 667 12.20 -17.71 -14.78
N ASN A 668 11.34 -17.38 -15.73
CA ASN A 668 11.67 -16.53 -16.88
C ASN A 668 11.01 -15.15 -16.66
N GLU A 669 11.83 -14.16 -16.35
CA GLU A 669 11.39 -12.78 -16.09
C GLU A 669 10.73 -12.12 -17.32
N ARG A 670 11.15 -12.49 -18.55
CA ARG A 670 10.63 -11.88 -19.77
C ARG A 670 9.24 -12.38 -20.13
N THR A 671 8.96 -13.65 -19.87
CA THR A 671 7.69 -14.31 -20.23
C THR A 671 6.79 -14.50 -19.01
N LEU A 672 7.22 -14.05 -17.82
CA LEU A 672 6.56 -14.27 -16.53
C LEU A 672 6.02 -15.69 -16.41
N SER A 673 6.93 -16.65 -16.54
CA SER A 673 6.59 -18.07 -16.54
C SER A 673 7.58 -18.90 -15.73
N LEU A 674 7.11 -20.03 -15.18
CA LEU A 674 7.94 -21.07 -14.60
C LEU A 674 8.03 -22.24 -15.58
N GLN A 675 9.24 -22.67 -15.94
CA GLN A 675 9.48 -23.80 -16.82
C GLN A 675 10.19 -24.94 -16.10
N GLY A 676 9.60 -26.12 -16.13
CA GLY A 676 10.18 -27.34 -15.54
C GLY A 676 11.44 -27.79 -16.27
N GLU A 677 12.49 -28.13 -15.49
CA GLU A 677 13.79 -28.51 -16.04
C GLU A 677 13.76 -29.86 -16.76
N LYS A 678 12.93 -30.78 -16.32
CA LYS A 678 12.87 -32.16 -16.86
C LYS A 678 11.65 -32.36 -17.77
N SER A 679 10.46 -31.98 -17.32
CA SER A 679 9.22 -32.22 -18.05
C SER A 679 9.00 -31.23 -19.20
N GLY A 680 9.61 -30.02 -19.10
CA GLY A 680 9.27 -28.91 -19.99
C GLY A 680 7.88 -28.32 -19.72
N LYS A 681 7.21 -28.71 -18.62
CA LYS A 681 5.93 -28.14 -18.21
C LYS A 681 6.10 -26.64 -17.93
N VAL A 682 5.15 -25.86 -18.38
CA VAL A 682 5.17 -24.41 -18.23
C VAL A 682 3.95 -23.95 -17.46
N PHE A 683 4.16 -23.10 -16.44
CA PHE A 683 3.12 -22.32 -15.81
C PHE A 683 3.28 -20.87 -16.24
N LYS A 684 2.26 -20.30 -16.84
CA LYS A 684 2.24 -18.93 -17.32
C LYS A 684 0.93 -18.24 -16.95
N VAL A 685 0.98 -16.95 -16.83
CA VAL A 685 -0.16 -16.12 -16.47
C VAL A 685 -1.29 -16.30 -17.49
N GLY A 686 -2.56 -16.37 -17.02
CA GLY A 686 -3.75 -16.63 -17.85
C GLY A 686 -4.00 -18.10 -18.17
N GLN A 687 -3.17 -19.03 -17.67
CA GLN A 687 -3.35 -20.47 -17.90
C GLN A 687 -4.40 -21.02 -16.94
N PRO A 688 -5.43 -21.75 -17.42
CA PRO A 688 -6.29 -22.53 -16.56
C PRO A 688 -5.47 -23.59 -15.80
N ILE A 689 -5.84 -23.84 -14.55
CA ILE A 689 -5.11 -24.76 -13.67
C ILE A 689 -6.05 -25.39 -12.65
N ARG A 690 -5.76 -26.62 -12.26
CA ARG A 690 -6.44 -27.29 -11.15
C ARG A 690 -5.55 -27.31 -9.92
N VAL A 691 -6.12 -26.94 -8.79
CA VAL A 691 -5.40 -26.82 -7.52
C VAL A 691 -6.21 -27.43 -6.38
N LYS A 692 -5.52 -27.83 -5.32
CA LYS A 692 -6.11 -28.27 -4.06
C LYS A 692 -5.77 -27.27 -2.96
N LEU A 693 -6.76 -26.88 -2.18
CA LEU A 693 -6.53 -26.02 -1.02
C LEU A 693 -5.82 -26.79 0.11
N VAL A 694 -4.65 -26.35 0.47
CA VAL A 694 -3.82 -27.00 1.50
C VAL A 694 -3.92 -26.27 2.84
N LYS A 695 -3.96 -24.93 2.79
CA LYS A 695 -3.99 -24.09 3.97
C LYS A 695 -4.70 -22.77 3.66
N ALA A 696 -5.51 -22.32 4.60
CA ALA A 696 -6.01 -20.96 4.66
C ALA A 696 -5.82 -20.47 6.09
N ASP A 697 -5.19 -19.31 6.24
CA ASP A 697 -4.78 -18.78 7.54
C ASP A 697 -5.34 -17.37 7.74
N LYS A 698 -6.40 -17.26 8.52
CA LYS A 698 -7.05 -15.98 8.85
C LYS A 698 -6.06 -14.96 9.45
N GLU A 699 -5.10 -15.41 10.28
CA GLU A 699 -4.20 -14.50 10.97
C GLU A 699 -3.22 -13.80 10.05
N THR A 700 -2.80 -14.48 8.98
CA THR A 700 -1.88 -13.93 7.98
C THR A 700 -2.54 -13.49 6.69
N GLY A 701 -3.81 -13.90 6.46
CA GLY A 701 -4.52 -13.72 5.20
C GLY A 701 -3.95 -14.59 4.06
N ASP A 702 -3.05 -15.55 4.37
CA ASP A 702 -2.40 -16.39 3.38
C ASP A 702 -3.28 -17.60 3.03
N ILE A 703 -3.41 -17.88 1.72
CA ILE A 703 -4.07 -19.06 1.18
C ILE A 703 -3.05 -19.83 0.33
N ASP A 704 -2.79 -21.10 0.68
CA ASP A 704 -1.83 -21.94 0.01
C ASP A 704 -2.54 -23.06 -0.77
N PHE A 705 -2.19 -23.17 -2.03
CA PHE A 705 -2.66 -24.23 -2.93
C PHE A 705 -1.54 -25.23 -3.24
N GLU A 706 -1.94 -26.47 -3.52
CA GLU A 706 -1.12 -27.50 -4.14
C GLU A 706 -1.56 -27.68 -5.59
N TYR A 707 -0.61 -27.72 -6.51
CA TYR A 707 -0.89 -27.96 -7.92
C TYR A 707 -1.34 -29.42 -8.13
N LEU A 708 -2.41 -29.62 -8.90
CA LEU A 708 -2.89 -30.91 -9.37
C LEU A 708 -2.70 -31.06 -10.89
N PRO A 709 -2.12 -32.16 -11.36
CA PRO A 709 -2.04 -32.45 -12.80
C PRO A 709 -3.44 -32.53 -13.43
N SER A 710 -3.62 -31.87 -14.57
CA SER A 710 -4.90 -31.84 -15.29
C SER A 710 -4.67 -31.71 -16.80
N ASP A 711 -5.77 -31.80 -17.57
CA ASP A 711 -5.75 -31.61 -19.03
C ASP A 711 -5.39 -30.16 -19.45
N PHE A 712 -5.36 -29.24 -18.51
CA PHE A 712 -4.91 -27.83 -18.73
C PHE A 712 -3.39 -27.70 -18.82
N ASP A 713 -2.63 -28.75 -18.56
CA ASP A 713 -1.18 -28.72 -18.50
C ASP A 713 -0.55 -28.41 -19.87
N VAL A 714 0.29 -27.39 -19.93
CA VAL A 714 1.02 -26.98 -21.12
C VAL A 714 2.46 -27.48 -21.04
N VAL A 715 2.90 -28.23 -22.06
CA VAL A 715 4.27 -28.72 -22.19
C VAL A 715 4.92 -28.07 -23.42
N GLU A 716 5.91 -27.21 -23.18
CA GLU A 716 6.70 -26.61 -24.25
C GLU A 716 8.03 -27.36 -24.46
N LYS A 717 8.34 -27.69 -25.72
CA LYS A 717 9.64 -28.29 -26.04
C LYS A 717 10.77 -27.32 -25.68
N ILE A 718 11.67 -27.75 -24.79
CA ILE A 718 12.82 -26.97 -24.37
C ILE A 718 13.71 -26.71 -25.58
N LYS A 719 13.65 -25.51 -26.16
CA LYS A 719 14.64 -25.03 -27.12
C LYS A 719 15.91 -24.69 -26.33
N MET A 720 16.76 -25.67 -26.06
CA MET A 720 18.10 -25.41 -25.52
C MET A 720 18.86 -24.55 -26.54
N SER A 721 19.13 -23.30 -26.22
CA SER A 721 20.09 -22.50 -26.98
C SER A 721 21.48 -23.08 -26.76
N ASP A 722 22.01 -23.78 -27.80
CA ASP A 722 23.23 -24.57 -27.81
C ASP A 722 24.53 -23.81 -27.51
N LYS A 723 24.47 -22.50 -27.21
CA LYS A 723 25.68 -21.67 -27.00
C LYS A 723 26.07 -21.38 -25.55
N ALA A 724 25.15 -21.37 -24.60
CA ALA A 724 25.48 -21.11 -23.20
C ALA A 724 25.85 -22.38 -22.44
N SER A 725 25.22 -23.52 -22.74
CA SER A 725 25.49 -24.81 -22.07
C SER A 725 26.86 -25.41 -22.38
N ARG A 726 27.45 -25.12 -23.56
CA ARG A 726 28.80 -25.58 -23.91
C ARG A 726 29.93 -24.86 -23.18
N ARG A 727 29.70 -23.62 -22.72
CA ARG A 727 30.74 -22.88 -21.93
C ARG A 727 30.72 -23.28 -20.45
N ASP A 728 29.58 -23.57 -19.87
CA ASP A 728 29.48 -23.97 -18.47
C ASP A 728 29.79 -25.46 -18.26
N ARG A 729 29.40 -26.34 -19.19
CA ARG A 729 29.85 -27.73 -19.18
C ARG A 729 31.39 -27.88 -19.34
N ARG A 730 32.05 -26.98 -20.09
CA ARG A 730 33.53 -26.96 -20.17
C ARG A 730 34.20 -26.39 -18.91
N LYS A 731 33.53 -25.52 -18.14
CA LYS A 731 34.03 -25.04 -16.85
C LYS A 731 33.81 -26.06 -15.73
N SER A 732 32.64 -26.70 -15.67
CA SER A 732 32.33 -27.74 -14.68
C SER A 732 33.13 -29.02 -14.91
N SER A 733 33.39 -29.42 -16.18
CA SER A 733 34.21 -30.59 -16.49
C SER A 733 35.73 -30.38 -16.26
N LYS A 734 36.21 -29.10 -16.24
CA LYS A 734 37.60 -28.79 -15.84
C LYS A 734 37.76 -28.70 -14.32
N SER A 735 36.73 -28.28 -13.57
CA SER A 735 36.74 -28.26 -12.10
C SER A 735 36.59 -29.68 -11.50
N SER A 736 35.75 -30.54 -12.10
CA SER A 736 35.54 -31.90 -11.62
C SER A 736 36.72 -32.84 -11.90
N LYS A 737 37.53 -32.60 -12.97
CA LYS A 737 38.78 -33.33 -13.22
C LYS A 737 39.90 -32.90 -12.27
N GLY A 738 39.91 -31.67 -11.78
CA GLY A 738 40.86 -31.17 -10.78
C GLY A 738 40.59 -31.73 -9.38
N ILE A 739 39.33 -31.86 -9.01
CA ILE A 739 38.91 -32.35 -7.70
C ILE A 739 39.06 -33.87 -7.59
N LYS A 740 38.69 -34.64 -8.62
CA LYS A 740 38.90 -36.09 -8.63
C LYS A 740 40.40 -36.51 -8.60
N LYS A 741 41.32 -35.68 -9.09
CA LYS A 741 42.76 -35.97 -9.03
C LYS A 741 43.40 -35.62 -7.68
N LYS A 742 42.73 -34.76 -6.86
CA LYS A 742 43.16 -34.45 -5.48
C LYS A 742 42.61 -35.47 -4.49
N GLU A 743 41.35 -35.89 -4.65
CA GLU A 743 40.73 -36.91 -3.78
C GLU A 743 41.33 -38.32 -3.97
N LEU A 744 41.74 -38.69 -5.19
CA LEU A 744 42.43 -39.95 -5.44
C LEU A 744 43.87 -40.01 -4.87
N LYS A 745 44.51 -38.85 -4.57
CA LYS A 745 45.79 -38.80 -3.86
C LYS A 745 45.66 -38.82 -2.34
N GLU A 746 44.54 -38.37 -1.78
CA GLU A 746 44.29 -38.44 -0.35
C GLU A 746 43.73 -39.79 0.10
N VAL A 747 42.92 -40.47 -0.74
CA VAL A 747 42.41 -41.83 -0.44
C VAL A 747 43.50 -42.90 -0.51
N ALA A 748 44.60 -42.68 -1.24
CA ALA A 748 45.73 -43.59 -1.27
C ALA A 748 46.66 -43.50 -0.04
N LYS A 749 46.55 -42.43 0.79
CA LYS A 749 47.31 -42.27 2.04
C LYS A 749 46.54 -42.69 3.30
N ALA A 750 45.22 -42.98 3.20
CA ALA A 750 44.38 -43.32 4.35
C ALA A 750 44.02 -44.80 4.48
N LYS A 751 44.59 -45.71 3.65
CA LYS A 751 44.32 -47.16 3.66
C LYS A 751 45.23 -47.99 4.56
N THR A 752 45.91 -47.37 5.52
CA THR A 752 46.61 -48.10 6.57
C THR A 752 46.33 -47.48 7.93
N LYS A 753 45.17 -47.77 8.52
CA LYS A 753 44.89 -47.96 9.94
C LYS A 753 43.37 -47.94 10.23
N GLY A 754 42.87 -49.05 10.79
CA GLY A 754 41.77 -49.07 11.73
C GLY A 754 40.38 -49.49 11.19
N LYS A 755 40.13 -50.79 11.21
CA LYS A 755 38.77 -51.36 11.28
C LYS A 755 38.07 -50.91 12.56
N THR A 756 36.84 -50.39 12.50
CA THR A 756 35.69 -50.84 13.32
C THR A 756 34.43 -49.98 13.12
N LYS A 757 33.33 -50.71 12.96
CA LYS A 757 31.88 -50.43 13.24
C LYS A 757 31.10 -49.43 12.41
N LYS A 758 30.23 -50.02 11.56
CA LYS A 758 29.02 -49.45 10.91
C LYS A 758 27.95 -49.08 11.93
N GLY A 759 27.38 -47.90 11.77
CA GLY A 759 26.10 -47.47 12.36
C GLY A 759 25.41 -46.52 11.38
N SER A 760 24.43 -47.02 10.62
CA SER A 760 23.62 -46.20 9.72
C SER A 760 22.55 -45.45 10.45
N LYS A 761 22.55 -44.13 10.44
CA LYS A 761 21.40 -43.30 10.89
C LYS A 761 20.44 -43.05 9.72
N LYS A 762 19.20 -43.49 9.89
CA LYS A 762 18.07 -43.23 8.98
C LYS A 762 17.53 -41.82 9.20
N PRO A 763 16.97 -41.14 8.17
CA PRO A 763 16.44 -39.79 8.29
C PRO A 763 15.18 -39.74 9.18
N PHE A 764 15.07 -38.64 9.93
CA PHE A 764 14.12 -38.34 11.00
C PHE A 764 12.63 -38.50 10.66
N TYR A 765 12.22 -38.29 9.40
CA TYR A 765 10.81 -38.35 8.99
C TYR A 765 10.24 -39.78 8.85
N LYS A 766 11.05 -40.84 8.86
CA LYS A 766 10.56 -42.22 8.84
C LYS A 766 10.18 -42.77 10.21
N GLU A 767 10.50 -42.10 11.29
CA GLU A 767 10.19 -42.53 12.66
C GLU A 767 8.79 -42.09 13.13
N GLN A 768 8.24 -41.01 12.58
CA GLN A 768 6.90 -40.55 12.95
C GLN A 768 5.75 -41.35 12.32
N ALA A 769 5.96 -41.93 11.14
CA ALA A 769 4.96 -42.76 10.48
C ALA A 769 4.67 -44.11 11.17
N LYS A 770 5.61 -44.62 11.98
CA LYS A 770 5.42 -45.88 12.71
C LYS A 770 4.74 -45.74 14.10
N LYS A 771 4.64 -44.51 14.63
CA LYS A 771 3.98 -44.28 15.94
C LYS A 771 2.46 -44.08 15.83
N LYS A 772 1.92 -43.79 14.63
CA LYS A 772 0.46 -43.63 14.42
C LYS A 772 -0.28 -44.93 14.12
N SER A 773 0.41 -46.04 13.76
CA SER A 773 -0.24 -47.31 13.45
C SER A 773 -0.37 -48.29 14.66
N ARG A 774 0.09 -47.88 15.87
CA ARG A 774 0.00 -48.70 17.10
C ARG A 774 -0.97 -48.17 18.16
N LYS A 775 -1.89 -47.27 17.80
CA LYS A 775 -2.97 -46.76 18.67
C LYS A 775 -4.37 -46.97 18.10
N ARG A 776 -4.55 -47.93 17.17
CA ARG A 776 -5.88 -48.43 16.75
C ARG A 776 -5.78 -49.93 16.54
N SER A 777 -5.83 -50.66 17.63
CA SER A 777 -6.36 -52.03 17.78
C SER A 777 -6.62 -52.21 19.27
#